data_0944e56169f505af488c0c2721c1e5c8
#
_entry.id   0944e56169f505af488c0c2721c1e5c8
#
_cell.length_a   1.000
_cell.length_b   1.000
_cell.length_c   1.000
_cell.angle_alpha   90.00
_cell.angle_beta   90.00
_cell.angle_gamma   90.00
#
_symmetry.space_group_name_H-M   'P 1'
#
loop_
_entity.id
_entity.type
_entity.pdbx_description
1 polymer ?
#
loop_
_entity_poly.entity_id
_entity_poly.type
_entity_poly.pdbx_seq_one_letter_code
_entity_poly.pdbx_strand_id
1 'polypeptide(L)'
;MRVVEFGVLGAVAAWDDTGEPIALKGPRHRAVLARLLVARRRVVPVPRLVADLWGDDPPADAVGTVRTFVAALRRALEPERPRRAPARLLVTEGPGYALRAEPSHVDAWRFESAVASAVDLPPARAVPRLTEALELWRGPAYADFAEEPWARAERARLAEFRLTAVERRAEAQLALGAAADAVADLDAHVAEHPWREDAWRLLALALYRSGRQADALSVLRHARHLLREHLGVEPGPRLRRTEEALTHPGGQTDARAVGRDTAPQSGRDPSSPSGQHPSPRSRQAPSHPTSHDTPPPSDRNTRPPTNQNTPLHRTEQDILRHAGHLDPVPSDTAAEIWAQASASYAGMVPLRAGTRLESTAGLMRDLAVTGGGGLEAARRHRAAAVVAAEQLGDPELTARVIGVYDVPAVWTRSDDPAQAERVVAAAERTLLLLPPTAHEASRARLLATVALESRGALPDRVRALQAARQAVASARRLNDAGLLVFALNGLFMQTFEQAGLAARRDEIGAEITAVAERHGLFTYEVLGHLIRLQAHCATADFTAAERHAQAAEALAERHELPLVAVFTTWYRALRTATTEPAHLGERAYRNAAKSLQGAGMPGLERGLLPLALLCLRLHHGLPATVDSNTDPHVAPQTDPQTDPQTAPHTDPHTDWGPYEPWVRPLLLLADGQERAAVSLLASAPSPPGDLLHEALWTLLARAAVQVGDRPLMRRAQQALAPADGELAGAASGLLTAGPVSDHLDALTAALARHTS
;
A
#
# COMPACT_ATOMS: atom_id res chain seq x y z
N MET A 1 18.31 -42.51 -0.94
CA MET A 1 18.42 -41.13 -0.44
C MET A 1 17.26 -40.95 0.50
N ARG A 2 17.49 -40.65 1.76
CA ARG A 2 16.44 -40.53 2.78
C ARG A 2 15.53 -39.36 2.40
N VAL A 3 14.25 -39.58 2.26
CA VAL A 3 13.25 -38.53 2.06
C VAL A 3 12.94 -37.91 3.44
N VAL A 4 12.88 -36.58 3.50
CA VAL A 4 12.54 -35.90 4.75
C VAL A 4 11.23 -35.16 4.54
N GLU A 5 10.23 -35.45 5.35
CA GLU A 5 8.98 -34.76 5.43
C GLU A 5 9.01 -33.70 6.53
N PHE A 6 8.37 -32.54 6.27
CA PHE A 6 8.29 -31.42 7.20
C PHE A 6 6.85 -31.13 7.58
N GLY A 7 6.64 -30.90 8.86
CA GLY A 7 5.34 -30.54 9.40
C GLY A 7 5.35 -29.16 10.04
N VAL A 8 4.40 -28.32 9.62
CA VAL A 8 4.17 -26.98 10.16
C VAL A 8 2.68 -26.71 10.46
N LEU A 9 1.79 -27.63 10.09
CA LEU A 9 0.37 -27.58 10.45
C LEU A 9 0.15 -28.09 11.88
N GLY A 10 0.84 -27.48 12.83
CA GLY A 10 0.98 -27.80 14.23
C GLY A 10 2.33 -27.32 14.73
N ALA A 11 2.90 -27.96 15.77
CA ALA A 11 4.28 -27.75 16.16
C ALA A 11 5.22 -28.15 15.01
N VAL A 12 6.34 -27.44 14.88
CA VAL A 12 7.32 -27.68 13.79
C VAL A 12 8.05 -29.00 14.03
N ALA A 13 7.94 -29.90 13.07
CA ALA A 13 8.49 -31.23 13.12
C ALA A 13 9.12 -31.64 11.79
N ALA A 14 9.93 -32.69 11.80
CA ALA A 14 10.43 -33.37 10.62
C ALA A 14 10.45 -34.88 10.86
N TRP A 15 10.20 -35.64 9.80
CA TRP A 15 10.23 -37.11 9.83
C TRP A 15 11.06 -37.63 8.67
N ASP A 16 11.55 -38.82 8.86
CA ASP A 16 12.24 -39.55 7.80
C ASP A 16 11.24 -40.35 6.93
N ASP A 17 11.77 -41.05 5.94
CA ASP A 17 11.03 -41.89 5.00
C ASP A 17 10.36 -43.12 5.64
N THR A 18 10.68 -43.44 6.91
CA THR A 18 9.99 -44.47 7.71
C THR A 18 8.91 -43.90 8.61
N GLY A 19 8.75 -42.55 8.63
CA GLY A 19 7.83 -41.85 9.53
C GLY A 19 8.38 -41.59 10.93
N GLU A 20 9.64 -41.93 11.20
CA GLU A 20 10.26 -41.70 12.50
C GLU A 20 10.66 -40.22 12.65
N PRO A 21 10.43 -39.63 13.85
CA PRO A 21 10.68 -38.22 14.09
C PRO A 21 12.18 -37.89 14.10
N ILE A 22 12.58 -36.89 13.37
CA ILE A 22 13.93 -36.34 13.34
C ILE A 22 14.12 -35.35 14.50
N ALA A 23 15.10 -35.60 15.38
CA ALA A 23 15.38 -34.71 16.50
C ALA A 23 15.95 -33.35 16.03
N LEU A 24 15.13 -32.30 16.04
CA LEU A 24 15.50 -30.93 15.62
C LEU A 24 16.22 -30.13 16.72
N LYS A 25 16.68 -30.78 17.78
CA LYS A 25 17.32 -30.17 18.94
C LYS A 25 16.43 -29.10 19.66
N GLY A 26 16.99 -27.93 19.98
CA GLY A 26 16.30 -26.90 20.77
C GLY A 26 15.41 -25.95 19.98
N PRO A 27 14.70 -25.04 20.68
CA PRO A 27 13.74 -24.11 20.07
C PRO A 27 14.34 -23.24 18.96
N ARG A 28 15.55 -22.71 19.14
CA ARG A 28 16.22 -21.87 18.14
C ARG A 28 16.57 -22.63 16.84
N HIS A 29 16.85 -23.93 16.91
CA HIS A 29 17.05 -24.75 15.70
C HIS A 29 15.72 -24.90 14.94
N ARG A 30 14.62 -25.17 15.68
CA ARG A 30 13.27 -25.21 15.07
C ARG A 30 12.87 -23.86 14.47
N ALA A 31 13.21 -22.73 15.12
CA ALA A 31 12.93 -21.40 14.59
C ALA A 31 13.64 -21.14 13.25
N VAL A 32 14.93 -21.52 13.12
CA VAL A 32 15.65 -21.43 11.84
C VAL A 32 14.96 -22.26 10.76
N LEU A 33 14.61 -23.52 11.07
CA LEU A 33 13.92 -24.40 10.11
C LEU A 33 12.56 -23.83 9.71
N ALA A 34 11.76 -23.41 10.68
CA ALA A 34 10.45 -22.81 10.46
C ALA A 34 10.53 -21.55 9.58
N ARG A 35 11.49 -20.66 9.87
CA ARG A 35 11.70 -19.44 9.09
C ARG A 35 12.08 -19.72 7.64
N LEU A 36 12.84 -20.79 7.39
CA LEU A 36 13.18 -21.22 6.03
C LEU A 36 11.97 -21.88 5.33
N LEU A 37 11.09 -22.59 6.05
CA LEU A 37 9.84 -23.13 5.51
C LEU A 37 8.88 -22.01 5.13
N VAL A 38 8.73 -20.97 5.96
CA VAL A 38 7.96 -19.74 5.63
C VAL A 38 8.50 -19.07 4.37
N ALA A 39 9.81 -19.09 4.16
CA ALA A 39 10.42 -18.49 2.97
C ALA A 39 10.19 -19.28 1.67
N ARG A 40 9.61 -20.49 1.75
CA ARG A 40 9.19 -21.28 0.57
C ARG A 40 10.27 -21.40 -0.49
N ARG A 41 11.37 -22.05 -0.16
CA ARG A 41 12.55 -22.28 -1.03
C ARG A 41 13.35 -21.00 -1.39
N ARG A 42 12.91 -19.80 -0.97
CA ARG A 42 13.67 -18.56 -1.16
C ARG A 42 14.84 -18.48 -0.16
N VAL A 43 15.87 -17.73 -0.56
CA VAL A 43 17.03 -17.48 0.32
C VAL A 43 16.63 -16.51 1.43
N VAL A 44 16.96 -16.86 2.67
CA VAL A 44 16.86 -15.97 3.83
C VAL A 44 18.28 -15.49 4.18
N PRO A 45 18.58 -14.20 4.07
CA PRO A 45 19.87 -13.65 4.43
C PRO A 45 20.21 -13.88 5.91
N VAL A 46 21.49 -14.11 6.24
CA VAL A 46 21.92 -14.37 7.62
C VAL A 46 21.54 -13.21 8.56
N PRO A 47 21.69 -11.92 8.20
CA PRO A 47 21.25 -10.82 9.07
C PRO A 47 19.74 -10.88 9.38
N ARG A 48 18.92 -11.27 8.40
CA ARG A 48 17.48 -11.46 8.62
C ARG A 48 17.18 -12.61 9.57
N LEU A 49 17.88 -13.73 9.47
CA LEU A 49 17.77 -14.83 10.44
C LEU A 49 18.17 -14.39 11.85
N VAL A 50 19.19 -13.56 11.98
CA VAL A 50 19.61 -13.00 13.27
C VAL A 50 18.50 -12.12 13.85
N ALA A 51 17.96 -11.19 13.07
CA ALA A 51 16.86 -10.32 13.49
C ALA A 51 15.61 -11.13 13.87
N ASP A 52 15.21 -12.11 13.06
CA ASP A 52 14.05 -12.96 13.30
C ASP A 52 14.20 -13.87 14.55
N LEU A 53 15.44 -14.18 14.99
CA LEU A 53 15.71 -15.07 16.12
C LEU A 53 15.91 -14.35 17.45
N TRP A 54 16.37 -13.13 17.46
CA TRP A 54 16.76 -12.40 18.68
C TRP A 54 16.19 -10.98 18.77
N GLY A 55 15.57 -10.46 17.69
CA GLY A 55 15.12 -9.07 17.68
C GLY A 55 16.29 -8.12 17.92
N ASP A 56 16.12 -7.25 18.92
CA ASP A 56 17.09 -6.19 19.27
C ASP A 56 18.22 -6.66 20.21
N ASP A 57 18.17 -7.90 20.69
CA ASP A 57 19.18 -8.44 21.63
C ASP A 57 19.94 -9.66 21.07
N PRO A 58 20.68 -9.51 19.95
CA PRO A 58 21.48 -10.59 19.40
C PRO A 58 22.74 -10.87 20.24
N PRO A 59 23.17 -12.14 20.40
CA PRO A 59 24.43 -12.45 21.05
C PRO A 59 25.63 -11.88 20.27
N ALA A 60 26.76 -11.67 20.96
CA ALA A 60 27.96 -11.06 20.37
C ALA A 60 28.44 -11.76 19.07
N ASP A 61 28.27 -13.09 18.93
CA ASP A 61 28.50 -13.84 17.69
C ASP A 61 27.20 -14.50 17.20
N ALA A 62 26.18 -13.70 16.92
CA ALA A 62 24.92 -14.17 16.40
C ALA A 62 25.05 -14.90 15.04
N VAL A 63 25.94 -14.42 14.17
CA VAL A 63 26.20 -15.01 12.85
C VAL A 63 26.83 -16.39 13.00
N GLY A 64 27.82 -16.54 13.86
CA GLY A 64 28.45 -17.86 14.17
C GLY A 64 27.45 -18.82 14.80
N THR A 65 26.58 -18.31 15.67
CA THR A 65 25.52 -19.10 16.29
C THR A 65 24.49 -19.58 15.25
N VAL A 66 24.04 -18.76 14.32
CA VAL A 66 23.18 -19.21 13.19
C VAL A 66 23.89 -20.30 12.37
N ARG A 67 25.17 -20.13 12.04
CA ARG A 67 25.95 -21.14 11.32
C ARG A 67 26.01 -22.48 12.08
N THR A 68 26.11 -22.42 13.40
CA THR A 68 26.09 -23.61 14.26
C THR A 68 24.72 -24.31 14.22
N PHE A 69 23.62 -23.54 14.27
CA PHE A 69 22.26 -24.10 14.13
C PHE A 69 22.07 -24.77 12.77
N VAL A 70 22.48 -24.09 11.70
CA VAL A 70 22.41 -24.64 10.34
C VAL A 70 23.26 -25.92 10.20
N ALA A 71 24.47 -25.95 10.77
CA ALA A 71 25.30 -27.12 10.73
C ALA A 71 24.69 -28.31 11.51
N ALA A 72 24.00 -28.01 12.62
CA ALA A 72 23.31 -29.05 13.42
C ALA A 72 22.06 -29.56 12.65
N LEU A 73 21.27 -28.69 12.06
CA LEU A 73 20.09 -29.05 11.22
C LEU A 73 20.53 -29.89 10.02
N ARG A 74 21.57 -29.50 9.31
CA ARG A 74 22.13 -30.30 8.19
C ARG A 74 22.53 -31.72 8.61
N ARG A 75 23.11 -31.87 9.80
CA ARG A 75 23.50 -33.17 10.32
C ARG A 75 22.30 -34.03 10.72
N ALA A 76 21.23 -33.39 11.21
CA ALA A 76 20.00 -34.09 11.57
C ALA A 76 19.18 -34.49 10.33
N LEU A 77 19.05 -33.61 9.34
CA LEU A 77 18.25 -33.82 8.13
C LEU A 77 18.96 -34.69 7.08
N GLU A 78 20.30 -34.65 7.03
CA GLU A 78 21.12 -35.40 6.08
C GLU A 78 22.25 -36.17 6.81
N PRO A 79 21.91 -37.16 7.67
CA PRO A 79 22.91 -37.87 8.50
C PRO A 79 23.94 -38.65 7.68
N GLU A 80 23.56 -39.18 6.54
CA GLU A 80 24.40 -39.97 5.64
C GLU A 80 25.32 -39.14 4.75
N ARG A 81 25.18 -37.81 4.79
CA ARG A 81 25.96 -36.91 3.93
C ARG A 81 27.44 -36.92 4.30
N PRO A 82 28.32 -37.22 3.35
CA PRO A 82 29.76 -37.14 3.58
C PRO A 82 30.20 -35.76 4.04
N ARG A 83 31.14 -35.66 4.98
CA ARG A 83 31.58 -34.41 5.62
C ARG A 83 31.96 -33.27 4.64
N ARG A 84 32.41 -33.63 3.43
CA ARG A 84 32.79 -32.62 2.38
C ARG A 84 31.78 -32.44 1.27
N ALA A 85 30.69 -33.21 1.26
CA ALA A 85 29.63 -33.06 0.24
C ALA A 85 28.75 -31.83 0.54
N PRO A 86 28.32 -31.05 -0.48
CA PRO A 86 27.40 -29.97 -0.29
C PRO A 86 26.06 -30.48 0.24
N ALA A 87 25.43 -29.70 1.12
CA ALA A 87 24.06 -29.97 1.58
C ALA A 87 23.05 -29.79 0.43
N ARG A 88 22.04 -30.64 0.37
CA ARG A 88 21.03 -30.64 -0.69
C ARG A 88 19.70 -30.08 -0.22
N LEU A 89 19.32 -30.35 1.04
CA LEU A 89 18.07 -29.84 1.62
C LEU A 89 18.26 -28.42 2.15
N LEU A 90 19.17 -28.18 3.07
CA LEU A 90 19.43 -26.89 3.65
C LEU A 90 20.72 -26.33 3.03
N VAL A 91 20.57 -25.58 1.94
CA VAL A 91 21.69 -25.09 1.12
C VAL A 91 22.15 -23.69 1.57
N THR A 92 23.43 -23.39 1.26
CA THR A 92 23.95 -22.03 1.36
C THR A 92 23.89 -21.40 -0.02
N GLU A 93 23.21 -20.26 -0.15
CA GLU A 93 23.12 -19.52 -1.41
C GLU A 93 23.33 -18.03 -1.14
N GLY A 94 24.26 -17.42 -1.85
CA GLY A 94 24.59 -16.02 -1.68
C GLY A 94 24.82 -15.66 -0.20
N PRO A 95 24.19 -14.60 0.34
CA PRO A 95 24.41 -14.14 1.71
C PRO A 95 23.61 -14.92 2.76
N GLY A 96 22.95 -16.04 2.41
CA GLY A 96 22.00 -16.70 3.31
C GLY A 96 21.83 -18.20 3.12
N TYR A 97 20.67 -18.67 3.55
CA TYR A 97 20.29 -20.08 3.51
C TYR A 97 18.92 -20.27 2.89
N ALA A 98 18.72 -21.38 2.21
CA ALA A 98 17.41 -21.79 1.68
C ALA A 98 17.15 -23.27 2.00
N LEU A 99 15.87 -23.62 2.22
CA LEU A 99 15.45 -25.03 2.35
C LEU A 99 14.88 -25.48 1.00
N ARG A 100 15.52 -26.48 0.38
CA ARG A 100 15.17 -27.03 -0.94
C ARG A 100 14.28 -28.28 -0.81
N ALA A 101 13.27 -28.22 0.07
CA ALA A 101 12.27 -29.28 0.19
C ALA A 101 11.37 -29.33 -1.05
N GLU A 102 10.98 -30.54 -1.46
CA GLU A 102 9.97 -30.71 -2.51
C GLU A 102 8.57 -30.36 -1.96
N PRO A 103 7.67 -29.78 -2.80
CA PRO A 103 6.33 -29.40 -2.37
C PRO A 103 5.52 -30.55 -1.74
N SER A 104 5.71 -31.77 -2.20
CA SER A 104 5.05 -32.96 -1.66
C SER A 104 5.55 -33.36 -0.27
N HIS A 105 6.68 -32.82 0.18
CA HIS A 105 7.29 -33.20 1.47
C HIS A 105 7.04 -32.16 2.58
N VAL A 106 6.18 -31.17 2.36
CA VAL A 106 5.79 -30.20 3.39
C VAL A 106 4.28 -30.24 3.54
N ASP A 107 3.79 -30.54 4.74
CA ASP A 107 2.38 -30.72 5.03
C ASP A 107 1.52 -29.52 4.62
N ALA A 108 1.96 -28.28 4.90
CA ALA A 108 1.27 -27.06 4.51
C ALA A 108 1.17 -26.91 2.98
N TRP A 109 2.19 -27.23 2.23
CA TRP A 109 2.18 -27.11 0.77
C TRP A 109 1.35 -28.24 0.13
N ARG A 110 1.35 -29.43 0.72
CA ARG A 110 0.44 -30.54 0.34
C ARG A 110 -1.00 -30.15 0.58
N PHE A 111 -1.29 -29.57 1.75
CA PHE A 111 -2.62 -29.06 2.11
C PHE A 111 -3.13 -28.04 1.10
N GLU A 112 -2.34 -27.02 0.81
CA GLU A 112 -2.70 -25.99 -0.17
C GLU A 112 -2.96 -26.57 -1.57
N SER A 113 -2.09 -27.44 -2.02
CA SER A 113 -2.26 -28.12 -3.32
C SER A 113 -3.52 -28.96 -3.36
N ALA A 114 -3.85 -29.65 -2.27
CA ALA A 114 -5.07 -30.44 -2.17
C ALA A 114 -6.33 -29.57 -2.21
N VAL A 115 -6.35 -28.47 -1.44
CA VAL A 115 -7.48 -27.52 -1.43
C VAL A 115 -7.65 -26.83 -2.79
N ALA A 116 -6.56 -26.44 -3.44
CA ALA A 116 -6.60 -25.86 -4.78
C ALA A 116 -7.13 -26.84 -5.84
N SER A 117 -6.61 -28.08 -5.84
CA SER A 117 -7.02 -29.09 -6.80
C SER A 117 -8.47 -29.57 -6.60
N ALA A 118 -9.00 -29.48 -5.38
CA ALA A 118 -10.37 -29.90 -5.09
C ALA A 118 -11.45 -29.02 -5.77
N VAL A 119 -11.08 -27.82 -6.22
CA VAL A 119 -11.99 -26.89 -6.92
C VAL A 119 -12.55 -27.48 -8.21
N ASP A 120 -11.69 -28.17 -8.94
CA ASP A 120 -12.02 -28.73 -10.27
C ASP A 120 -12.48 -30.20 -10.22
N LEU A 121 -12.50 -30.79 -9.01
CA LEU A 121 -12.91 -32.19 -8.84
C LEU A 121 -14.42 -32.32 -8.70
N PRO A 122 -15.00 -33.40 -9.25
CA PRO A 122 -16.37 -33.78 -8.91
C PRO A 122 -16.53 -33.99 -7.39
N PRO A 123 -17.71 -33.70 -6.82
CA PRO A 123 -17.93 -33.77 -5.36
C PRO A 123 -17.51 -35.11 -4.75
N ALA A 124 -17.74 -36.21 -5.43
CA ALA A 124 -17.35 -37.57 -4.98
C ALA A 124 -15.82 -37.76 -4.82
N ARG A 125 -15.00 -36.95 -5.51
CA ARG A 125 -13.54 -36.96 -5.36
C ARG A 125 -13.06 -35.80 -4.49
N ALA A 126 -13.79 -34.70 -4.46
CA ALA A 126 -13.45 -33.52 -3.65
C ALA A 126 -13.55 -33.83 -2.15
N VAL A 127 -14.59 -34.54 -1.69
CA VAL A 127 -14.80 -34.88 -0.28
C VAL A 127 -13.61 -35.66 0.30
N PRO A 128 -13.20 -36.82 -0.23
CA PRO A 128 -12.05 -37.55 0.33
C PRO A 128 -10.76 -36.73 0.25
N ARG A 129 -10.55 -36.00 -0.85
CA ARG A 129 -9.34 -35.17 -1.02
C ARG A 129 -9.22 -34.06 0.02
N LEU A 130 -10.34 -33.38 0.35
CA LEU A 130 -10.39 -32.35 1.38
C LEU A 130 -10.32 -32.92 2.78
N THR A 131 -10.88 -34.13 3.01
CA THR A 131 -10.78 -34.83 4.29
C THR A 131 -9.32 -35.19 4.58
N GLU A 132 -8.62 -35.84 3.65
CA GLU A 132 -7.20 -36.17 3.78
C GLU A 132 -6.35 -34.89 4.01
N ALA A 133 -6.69 -33.79 3.32
CA ALA A 133 -5.99 -32.52 3.51
C ALA A 133 -6.19 -31.94 4.92
N LEU A 134 -7.42 -31.99 5.45
CA LEU A 134 -7.73 -31.49 6.80
C LEU A 134 -7.10 -32.36 7.89
N GLU A 135 -6.89 -33.66 7.67
CA GLU A 135 -6.18 -34.56 8.58
C GLU A 135 -4.69 -34.24 8.75
N LEU A 136 -4.09 -33.47 7.82
CA LEU A 136 -2.71 -33.00 7.98
C LEU A 136 -2.55 -32.01 9.16
N TRP A 137 -3.64 -31.43 9.66
CA TRP A 137 -3.62 -30.46 10.75
C TRP A 137 -3.52 -31.18 12.10
N ARG A 138 -2.42 -30.94 12.80
CA ARG A 138 -2.12 -31.46 14.16
C ARG A 138 -2.35 -30.43 15.26
N GLY A 139 -2.70 -29.18 14.87
CA GLY A 139 -2.90 -28.02 15.74
C GLY A 139 -2.79 -26.71 14.95
N PRO A 140 -2.73 -25.56 15.63
CA PRO A 140 -2.48 -24.28 14.94
C PRO A 140 -1.17 -24.32 14.16
N ALA A 141 -1.17 -23.77 12.93
CA ALA A 141 0.05 -23.74 12.11
C ALA A 141 1.18 -23.00 12.84
N TYR A 142 2.42 -23.55 12.76
CA TYR A 142 3.59 -23.02 13.45
C TYR A 142 3.34 -22.77 14.95
N ALA A 143 2.74 -23.71 15.65
CA ALA A 143 2.30 -23.56 17.05
C ALA A 143 3.42 -23.12 18.00
N ASP A 144 4.67 -23.58 17.78
CA ASP A 144 5.84 -23.18 18.57
C ASP A 144 6.18 -21.68 18.44
N PHE A 145 5.62 -20.98 17.44
CA PHE A 145 5.97 -19.62 17.02
C PHE A 145 4.73 -18.73 16.92
N ALA A 146 3.81 -18.88 17.88
CA ALA A 146 2.56 -18.14 17.91
C ALA A 146 2.77 -16.62 18.02
N GLU A 147 3.76 -16.21 18.82
CA GLU A 147 4.06 -14.81 19.11
C GLU A 147 5.12 -14.22 18.16
N GLU A 148 5.71 -15.04 17.28
CA GLU A 148 6.78 -14.58 16.40
C GLU A 148 6.24 -13.77 15.21
N PRO A 149 6.66 -12.49 15.03
CA PRO A 149 6.13 -11.61 13.97
C PRO A 149 6.32 -12.19 12.57
N TRP A 150 7.48 -12.86 12.32
CA TRP A 150 7.80 -13.45 11.02
C TRP A 150 6.92 -14.64 10.61
N ALA A 151 6.23 -15.28 11.58
CA ALA A 151 5.31 -16.40 11.32
C ALA A 151 3.85 -15.94 11.19
N ARG A 152 3.50 -14.74 11.67
CA ARG A 152 2.11 -14.25 11.80
C ARG A 152 1.32 -14.30 10.48
N ALA A 153 1.88 -13.72 9.43
CA ALA A 153 1.21 -13.66 8.13
C ALA A 153 0.94 -15.05 7.55
N GLU A 154 1.93 -15.96 7.62
CA GLU A 154 1.78 -17.32 7.12
C GLU A 154 0.81 -18.14 7.96
N ARG A 155 0.80 -17.98 9.28
CA ARG A 155 -0.16 -18.61 10.18
C ARG A 155 -1.61 -18.16 9.87
N ALA A 156 -1.82 -16.85 9.74
CA ALA A 156 -3.14 -16.31 9.38
C ALA A 156 -3.61 -16.83 8.03
N ARG A 157 -2.73 -16.85 7.04
CA ARG A 157 -3.03 -17.35 5.70
C ARG A 157 -3.41 -18.84 5.71
N LEU A 158 -2.66 -19.67 6.41
CA LEU A 158 -2.95 -21.10 6.52
C LEU A 158 -4.24 -21.37 7.29
N ALA A 159 -4.51 -20.61 8.36
CA ALA A 159 -5.77 -20.69 9.09
C ALA A 159 -6.97 -20.41 8.18
N GLU A 160 -6.92 -19.34 7.38
CA GLU A 160 -7.97 -18.99 6.44
C GLU A 160 -8.17 -20.08 5.37
N PHE A 161 -7.10 -20.68 4.87
CA PHE A 161 -7.19 -21.84 3.97
C PHE A 161 -7.87 -23.05 4.61
N ARG A 162 -7.64 -23.28 5.92
CA ARG A 162 -8.32 -24.35 6.66
C ARG A 162 -9.83 -24.11 6.74
N LEU A 163 -10.25 -22.89 7.06
CA LEU A 163 -11.67 -22.53 7.12
C LEU A 163 -12.34 -22.75 5.75
N THR A 164 -11.70 -22.28 4.69
CA THR A 164 -12.17 -22.49 3.31
C THR A 164 -12.26 -23.98 2.94
N ALA A 165 -11.33 -24.81 3.40
CA ALA A 165 -11.34 -26.25 3.12
C ALA A 165 -12.54 -26.96 3.81
N VAL A 166 -12.87 -26.56 5.05
CA VAL A 166 -14.05 -27.07 5.77
C VAL A 166 -15.33 -26.72 5.02
N GLU A 167 -15.48 -25.47 4.62
CA GLU A 167 -16.67 -25.00 3.89
C GLU A 167 -16.82 -25.71 2.52
N ARG A 168 -15.73 -25.86 1.77
CA ARG A 168 -15.76 -26.60 0.49
C ARG A 168 -16.08 -28.07 0.65
N ARG A 169 -15.56 -28.71 1.70
CA ARG A 169 -15.91 -30.12 2.00
C ARG A 169 -17.40 -30.24 2.27
N ALA A 170 -17.96 -29.37 3.11
CA ALA A 170 -19.39 -29.35 3.39
C ALA A 170 -20.25 -29.09 2.15
N GLU A 171 -19.83 -28.18 1.28
CA GLU A 171 -20.52 -27.91 0.00
C GLU A 171 -20.52 -29.15 -0.91
N ALA A 172 -19.40 -29.85 -1.00
CA ALA A 172 -19.29 -31.09 -1.76
C ALA A 172 -20.12 -32.23 -1.15
N GLN A 173 -20.18 -32.37 0.19
CA GLN A 173 -21.06 -33.33 0.90
C GLN A 173 -22.54 -33.04 0.63
N LEU A 174 -22.95 -31.76 0.67
CA LEU A 174 -24.29 -31.34 0.30
C LEU A 174 -24.64 -31.72 -1.15
N ALA A 175 -23.69 -31.54 -2.08
CA ALA A 175 -23.91 -31.91 -3.49
C ALA A 175 -24.08 -33.43 -3.69
N LEU A 176 -23.50 -34.25 -2.81
CA LEU A 176 -23.64 -35.72 -2.81
C LEU A 176 -24.89 -36.22 -2.09
N GLY A 177 -25.63 -35.32 -1.41
CA GLY A 177 -26.77 -35.72 -0.56
C GLY A 177 -26.36 -36.19 0.83
N ALA A 178 -25.08 -36.10 1.22
CA ALA A 178 -24.54 -36.47 2.52
C ALA A 178 -24.66 -35.28 3.52
N ALA A 179 -25.85 -34.69 3.61
CA ALA A 179 -26.04 -33.46 4.37
C ALA A 179 -25.85 -33.66 5.89
N ALA A 180 -26.25 -34.83 6.42
CA ALA A 180 -26.09 -35.13 7.83
C ALA A 180 -24.62 -35.13 8.30
N ASP A 181 -23.72 -35.58 7.45
CA ASP A 181 -22.28 -35.65 7.75
C ASP A 181 -21.64 -34.25 7.88
N ALA A 182 -22.23 -33.25 7.22
CA ALA A 182 -21.72 -31.87 7.26
C ALA A 182 -22.17 -31.10 8.51
N VAL A 183 -23.24 -31.52 9.20
CA VAL A 183 -23.89 -30.74 10.29
C VAL A 183 -22.93 -30.52 11.47
N ALA A 184 -22.32 -31.60 11.98
CA ALA A 184 -21.47 -31.51 13.18
C ALA A 184 -20.22 -30.63 12.96
N ASP A 185 -19.56 -30.76 11.79
CA ASP A 185 -18.40 -29.97 11.42
C ASP A 185 -18.73 -28.49 11.23
N LEU A 186 -19.87 -28.22 10.58
CA LEU A 186 -20.31 -26.83 10.35
C LEU A 186 -20.82 -26.19 11.65
N ASP A 187 -21.44 -26.91 12.55
CA ASP A 187 -21.88 -26.39 13.85
C ASP A 187 -20.69 -25.95 14.70
N ALA A 188 -19.66 -26.80 14.79
CA ALA A 188 -18.39 -26.43 15.44
C ALA A 188 -17.73 -25.25 14.73
N HIS A 189 -17.76 -25.23 13.40
CA HIS A 189 -17.12 -24.18 12.60
C HIS A 189 -17.78 -22.80 12.83
N VAL A 190 -19.11 -22.69 12.86
CA VAL A 190 -19.80 -21.43 13.12
C VAL A 190 -19.66 -20.98 14.58
N ALA A 191 -19.53 -21.91 15.53
CA ALA A 191 -19.29 -21.58 16.92
C ALA A 191 -17.91 -20.92 17.14
N GLU A 192 -16.87 -21.42 16.45
CA GLU A 192 -15.52 -20.85 16.51
C GLU A 192 -15.35 -19.60 15.62
N HIS A 193 -16.09 -19.54 14.50
CA HIS A 193 -15.96 -18.48 13.48
C HIS A 193 -17.31 -17.85 13.12
N PRO A 194 -17.97 -17.14 14.06
CA PRO A 194 -19.35 -16.67 13.92
C PRO A 194 -19.58 -15.63 12.82
N TRP A 195 -18.50 -15.02 12.30
CA TRP A 195 -18.58 -14.01 11.25
C TRP A 195 -18.55 -14.58 9.82
N ARG A 196 -18.49 -15.90 9.67
CA ARG A 196 -18.44 -16.56 8.36
C ARG A 196 -19.86 -16.88 7.87
N GLU A 197 -20.44 -15.99 7.09
CA GLU A 197 -21.83 -16.13 6.60
C GLU A 197 -22.03 -17.36 5.71
N ASP A 198 -21.03 -17.76 4.90
CA ASP A 198 -21.13 -18.96 4.08
C ASP A 198 -21.19 -20.24 4.94
N ALA A 199 -20.54 -20.27 6.08
CA ALA A 199 -20.65 -21.39 7.02
C ALA A 199 -22.06 -21.51 7.61
N TRP A 200 -22.67 -20.40 8.04
CA TRP A 200 -24.07 -20.36 8.50
C TRP A 200 -25.03 -20.79 7.40
N ARG A 201 -24.82 -20.34 6.18
CA ARG A 201 -25.60 -20.73 5.00
C ARG A 201 -25.55 -22.25 4.74
N LEU A 202 -24.33 -22.81 4.76
CA LEU A 202 -24.10 -24.24 4.55
C LEU A 202 -24.73 -25.08 5.68
N LEU A 203 -24.59 -24.64 6.93
CA LEU A 203 -25.22 -25.31 8.09
C LEU A 203 -26.73 -25.33 7.96
N ALA A 204 -27.34 -24.19 7.61
CA ALA A 204 -28.80 -24.14 7.41
C ALA A 204 -29.26 -25.07 6.28
N LEU A 205 -28.52 -25.11 5.15
CA LEU A 205 -28.80 -26.03 4.05
C LEU A 205 -28.62 -27.51 4.45
N ALA A 206 -27.59 -27.82 5.25
CA ALA A 206 -27.34 -29.16 5.74
C ALA A 206 -28.47 -29.66 6.66
N LEU A 207 -28.89 -28.82 7.61
CA LEU A 207 -30.03 -29.11 8.50
C LEU A 207 -31.32 -29.28 7.71
N TYR A 208 -31.63 -28.38 6.78
CA TYR A 208 -32.83 -28.47 5.94
C TYR A 208 -32.88 -29.77 5.13
N ARG A 209 -31.77 -30.12 4.45
CA ARG A 209 -31.67 -31.35 3.64
C ARG A 209 -31.68 -32.63 4.49
N SER A 210 -31.35 -32.51 5.77
CA SER A 210 -31.49 -33.59 6.76
C SER A 210 -32.92 -33.68 7.38
N GLY A 211 -33.89 -32.91 6.87
CA GLY A 211 -35.27 -32.88 7.38
C GLY A 211 -35.47 -32.02 8.64
N ARG A 212 -34.46 -31.28 9.09
CA ARG A 212 -34.47 -30.44 10.31
C ARG A 212 -34.77 -28.98 9.96
N GLN A 213 -35.92 -28.72 9.34
CA GLN A 213 -36.29 -27.39 8.85
C GLN A 213 -36.38 -26.34 9.97
N ALA A 214 -36.92 -26.68 11.12
CA ALA A 214 -37.05 -25.76 12.26
C ALA A 214 -35.67 -25.30 12.76
N ASP A 215 -34.70 -26.21 12.81
CA ASP A 215 -33.33 -25.93 13.23
C ASP A 215 -32.62 -25.06 12.18
N ALA A 216 -32.83 -25.34 10.90
CA ALA A 216 -32.30 -24.54 9.81
C ALA A 216 -32.74 -23.06 9.89
N LEU A 217 -34.01 -22.82 10.12
CA LEU A 217 -34.56 -21.47 10.29
C LEU A 217 -34.08 -20.81 11.59
N SER A 218 -33.86 -21.59 12.65
CA SER A 218 -33.30 -21.09 13.91
C SER A 218 -31.85 -20.60 13.73
N VAL A 219 -31.04 -21.39 13.03
CA VAL A 219 -29.65 -21.06 12.69
C VAL A 219 -29.56 -19.77 11.87
N LEU A 220 -30.41 -19.58 10.86
CA LEU A 220 -30.42 -18.36 10.04
C LEU A 220 -30.87 -17.14 10.86
N ARG A 221 -31.83 -17.27 11.74
CA ARG A 221 -32.24 -16.21 12.68
C ARG A 221 -31.12 -15.84 13.64
N HIS A 222 -30.40 -16.84 14.15
CA HIS A 222 -29.25 -16.62 15.03
C HIS A 222 -28.10 -15.89 14.30
N ALA A 223 -27.75 -16.32 13.10
CA ALA A 223 -26.76 -15.66 12.28
C ALA A 223 -27.11 -14.19 12.02
N ARG A 224 -28.36 -13.90 11.65
CA ARG A 224 -28.86 -12.52 11.45
C ARG A 224 -28.75 -11.70 12.73
N HIS A 225 -29.14 -12.25 13.87
CA HIS A 225 -29.05 -11.57 15.15
C HIS A 225 -27.61 -11.22 15.51
N LEU A 226 -26.67 -12.19 15.38
CA LEU A 226 -25.25 -11.95 15.61
C LEU A 226 -24.69 -10.82 14.71
N LEU A 227 -24.98 -10.86 13.40
CA LEU A 227 -24.48 -9.86 12.45
C LEU A 227 -25.03 -8.46 12.77
N ARG A 228 -26.31 -8.35 13.17
CA ARG A 228 -26.94 -7.08 13.52
C ARG A 228 -26.43 -6.52 14.86
N GLU A 229 -26.38 -7.34 15.90
CA GLU A 229 -26.05 -6.86 17.25
C GLU A 229 -24.57 -6.56 17.43
N HIS A 230 -23.68 -7.36 16.83
CA HIS A 230 -22.26 -7.22 17.05
C HIS A 230 -21.55 -6.43 15.94
N LEU A 231 -22.02 -6.50 14.69
CA LEU A 231 -21.42 -5.81 13.56
C LEU A 231 -22.27 -4.68 13.00
N GLY A 232 -23.55 -4.57 13.41
CA GLY A 232 -24.47 -3.55 12.88
C GLY A 232 -24.82 -3.73 11.41
N VAL A 233 -24.58 -4.92 10.83
CA VAL A 233 -24.78 -5.20 9.40
C VAL A 233 -25.91 -6.18 9.17
N GLU A 234 -26.64 -6.04 8.04
CA GLU A 234 -27.58 -7.04 7.57
C GLU A 234 -26.84 -8.22 6.95
N PRO A 235 -27.40 -9.45 7.03
CA PRO A 235 -26.86 -10.61 6.35
C PRO A 235 -26.60 -10.35 4.87
N GLY A 236 -25.51 -10.88 4.36
CA GLY A 236 -25.15 -10.78 2.96
C GLY A 236 -26.17 -11.45 2.01
N PRO A 237 -26.12 -11.16 0.73
CA PRO A 237 -27.16 -11.56 -0.23
C PRO A 237 -27.30 -13.09 -0.40
N ARG A 238 -26.25 -13.85 -0.12
CA ARG A 238 -26.28 -15.32 -0.20
C ARG A 238 -27.06 -15.91 0.97
N LEU A 239 -26.79 -15.42 2.18
CA LEU A 239 -27.47 -15.88 3.40
C LEU A 239 -28.96 -15.50 3.37
N ARG A 240 -29.29 -14.27 2.95
CA ARG A 240 -30.69 -13.81 2.78
C ARG A 240 -31.46 -14.65 1.78
N ARG A 241 -30.91 -14.93 0.59
CA ARG A 241 -31.56 -15.78 -0.42
C ARG A 241 -31.82 -17.20 0.09
N THR A 242 -30.90 -17.75 0.89
CA THR A 242 -31.11 -19.05 1.50
C THR A 242 -32.25 -18.99 2.51
N GLU A 243 -32.36 -17.95 3.32
CA GLU A 243 -33.45 -17.76 4.26
C GLU A 243 -34.81 -17.62 3.53
N GLU A 244 -34.88 -16.82 2.48
CA GLU A 244 -36.04 -16.66 1.62
C GLU A 244 -36.50 -17.99 0.99
N ALA A 245 -35.52 -18.74 0.44
CA ALA A 245 -35.80 -20.05 -0.17
C ALA A 245 -36.33 -21.10 0.84
N LEU A 246 -35.87 -21.03 2.09
CA LEU A 246 -36.29 -22.00 3.13
C LEU A 246 -37.60 -21.61 3.84
N THR A 247 -38.01 -20.32 3.73
CA THR A 247 -39.26 -19.83 4.36
C THR A 247 -40.48 -19.93 3.44
N HIS A 248 -40.35 -20.01 2.12
CA HIS A 248 -41.50 -20.04 1.19
C HIS A 248 -41.96 -21.47 0.88
N PRO A 249 -43.29 -21.75 0.82
CA PRO A 249 -43.84 -23.10 0.60
C PRO A 249 -43.52 -23.72 -0.77
N GLY A 250 -43.05 -22.93 -1.74
CA GLY A 250 -42.61 -23.40 -3.07
C GLY A 250 -41.13 -23.73 -3.19
N GLY A 251 -40.34 -23.51 -2.15
CA GLY A 251 -38.89 -23.57 -2.16
C GLY A 251 -38.26 -24.97 -2.25
N GLN A 252 -39.05 -26.05 -2.32
CA GLN A 252 -38.48 -27.41 -2.48
C GLN A 252 -37.75 -27.60 -3.83
N THR A 253 -38.17 -26.92 -4.87
CA THR A 253 -37.51 -26.92 -6.18
C THR A 253 -36.30 -25.96 -6.21
N ASP A 254 -36.40 -24.81 -5.53
CA ASP A 254 -35.33 -23.79 -5.52
C ASP A 254 -34.20 -24.15 -4.54
N ALA A 255 -34.51 -24.78 -3.40
CA ALA A 255 -33.48 -25.25 -2.45
C ALA A 255 -32.58 -26.38 -3.06
N ARG A 256 -33.11 -27.13 -4.05
CA ARG A 256 -32.32 -28.08 -4.84
C ARG A 256 -31.48 -27.36 -5.94
N ALA A 257 -31.95 -26.22 -6.43
CA ALA A 257 -31.25 -25.41 -7.44
C ALA A 257 -30.16 -24.53 -6.84
N VAL A 258 -30.33 -23.99 -5.63
CA VAL A 258 -29.33 -23.14 -4.94
C VAL A 258 -28.01 -23.89 -4.62
N GLY A 259 -28.04 -25.24 -4.68
CA GLY A 259 -26.81 -26.06 -4.55
C GLY A 259 -26.21 -26.54 -5.87
N ARG A 260 -26.71 -26.09 -7.05
CA ARG A 260 -26.22 -26.52 -8.36
C ARG A 260 -25.50 -25.43 -9.18
N ASP A 261 -25.27 -24.25 -8.62
CA ASP A 261 -24.63 -23.14 -9.33
C ASP A 261 -23.08 -23.28 -9.48
N THR A 262 -22.57 -24.51 -9.43
CA THR A 262 -21.15 -24.78 -9.65
C THR A 262 -20.90 -25.86 -10.69
N ALA A 263 -21.34 -25.66 -11.95
CA ALA A 263 -20.75 -26.37 -13.08
C ALA A 263 -20.95 -25.56 -14.40
N PRO A 264 -19.95 -25.39 -15.22
CA PRO A 264 -20.09 -24.78 -16.54
C PRO A 264 -20.82 -25.78 -17.46
N GLN A 265 -22.00 -25.42 -17.93
CA GLN A 265 -22.69 -26.18 -18.99
C GLN A 265 -22.02 -25.86 -20.34
N SER A 266 -21.24 -26.80 -20.82
CA SER A 266 -20.89 -26.93 -22.24
C SER A 266 -22.16 -27.26 -23.00
N GLY A 267 -22.41 -26.50 -24.10
CA GLY A 267 -23.62 -26.59 -24.89
C GLY A 267 -23.94 -27.98 -25.46
N ARG A 268 -25.20 -28.29 -25.43
CA ARG A 268 -25.88 -29.19 -26.33
C ARG A 268 -27.32 -28.72 -26.51
N ASP A 269 -27.61 -28.31 -27.75
CA ASP A 269 -28.94 -28.13 -28.25
C ASP A 269 -29.69 -29.47 -28.31
N PRO A 270 -30.98 -29.52 -28.05
CA PRO A 270 -31.81 -30.57 -28.58
C PRO A 270 -32.94 -30.06 -29.49
N SER A 271 -32.86 -30.59 -30.74
CA SER A 271 -33.97 -31.09 -31.56
C SER A 271 -34.97 -30.13 -32.18
N SER A 272 -34.89 -30.18 -33.50
CA SER A 272 -35.92 -29.91 -34.50
C SER A 272 -37.16 -30.83 -34.37
N PRO A 273 -38.28 -30.45 -35.05
CA PRO A 273 -38.51 -31.16 -36.27
C PRO A 273 -39.05 -30.37 -37.52
N SER A 274 -38.51 -30.79 -38.65
CA SER A 274 -39.09 -31.01 -40.00
C SER A 274 -39.94 -29.94 -40.69
N GLY A 275 -39.50 -29.59 -41.93
CA GLY A 275 -40.37 -29.06 -42.96
C GLY A 275 -39.66 -28.46 -44.16
N GLN A 276 -39.26 -29.35 -45.12
CA GLN A 276 -39.26 -29.15 -46.57
C GLN A 276 -38.41 -28.08 -47.28
N HIS A 277 -37.50 -28.58 -48.07
CA HIS A 277 -36.74 -28.04 -49.20
C HIS A 277 -37.57 -27.24 -50.25
N PRO A 278 -37.00 -26.47 -51.23
CA PRO A 278 -35.79 -26.86 -52.00
C PRO A 278 -34.80 -25.73 -52.38
N SER A 279 -33.57 -26.13 -52.66
CA SER A 279 -32.55 -25.42 -53.43
C SER A 279 -32.94 -25.31 -54.92
N PRO A 280 -32.23 -24.64 -55.87
CA PRO A 280 -30.77 -24.51 -55.98
C PRO A 280 -30.21 -23.25 -56.74
N ARG A 281 -28.87 -23.29 -56.93
CA ARG A 281 -28.01 -22.66 -57.98
C ARG A 281 -27.21 -21.44 -57.57
N SER A 282 -25.94 -21.62 -57.33
CA SER A 282 -24.72 -21.56 -58.21
C SER A 282 -24.46 -20.24 -58.91
N ARG A 283 -23.30 -19.65 -58.63
CA ARG A 283 -22.26 -19.28 -59.60
C ARG A 283 -21.13 -18.46 -58.97
N GLN A 284 -19.96 -19.06 -58.97
CA GLN A 284 -18.73 -18.66 -59.63
C GLN A 284 -17.96 -17.46 -59.10
N ALA A 285 -16.78 -17.78 -58.64
CA ALA A 285 -15.60 -16.93 -58.63
C ALA A 285 -15.15 -16.56 -60.06
N PRO A 286 -14.31 -15.54 -60.25
CA PRO A 286 -12.88 -15.89 -60.41
C PRO A 286 -11.85 -14.87 -59.94
N SER A 287 -10.72 -15.44 -59.53
CA SER A 287 -9.33 -15.30 -60.04
C SER A 287 -8.50 -14.02 -59.83
N HIS A 288 -7.34 -14.30 -59.32
CA HIS A 288 -6.06 -13.61 -59.29
C HIS A 288 -5.63 -12.87 -60.58
N PRO A 289 -4.56 -12.01 -60.59
CA PRO A 289 -3.18 -12.49 -60.51
C PRO A 289 -2.17 -11.57 -59.77
N THR A 290 -1.18 -12.14 -59.13
CA THR A 290 0.29 -12.24 -59.39
C THR A 290 1.03 -10.94 -59.79
N SER A 291 2.10 -10.56 -59.13
CA SER A 291 3.46 -11.06 -59.38
C SER A 291 4.53 -10.21 -58.65
N HIS A 292 5.54 -10.91 -58.16
CA HIS A 292 7.00 -10.70 -58.24
C HIS A 292 7.60 -9.46 -57.56
N ASP A 293 8.64 -9.51 -56.75
CA ASP A 293 9.92 -10.20 -56.93
C ASP A 293 10.71 -10.27 -55.63
N THR A 294 11.38 -11.37 -55.42
CA THR A 294 12.49 -11.65 -54.51
C THR A 294 13.76 -11.84 -55.38
N PRO A 295 14.95 -12.08 -54.86
CA PRO A 295 15.77 -11.80 -53.69
C PRO A 295 17.26 -11.49 -54.03
N PRO A 296 18.28 -12.06 -53.39
CA PRO A 296 19.22 -11.59 -52.40
C PRO A 296 20.63 -11.42 -52.98
N PRO A 297 21.82 -11.67 -52.45
CA PRO A 297 22.25 -12.40 -51.23
C PRO A 297 23.51 -11.89 -50.47
N SER A 298 23.80 -12.54 -49.37
CA SER A 298 25.10 -13.03 -48.86
C SER A 298 26.28 -12.06 -48.66
N ASP A 299 27.15 -12.14 -47.70
CA ASP A 299 27.96 -13.26 -47.18
C ASP A 299 28.80 -12.87 -45.97
N ARG A 300 28.99 -13.83 -45.08
CA ARG A 300 30.25 -14.31 -44.46
C ARG A 300 30.86 -13.66 -43.22
N ASN A 301 30.77 -14.46 -42.17
CA ASN A 301 31.90 -15.05 -41.40
C ASN A 301 32.89 -14.13 -40.72
N THR A 302 33.01 -14.22 -39.42
CA THR A 302 34.10 -15.04 -38.80
C THR A 302 33.97 -15.08 -37.27
N ARG A 303 34.22 -16.25 -36.75
CA ARG A 303 34.35 -16.62 -35.33
C ARG A 303 35.86 -16.72 -34.99
N PRO A 304 36.26 -16.98 -33.77
CA PRO A 304 36.87 -16.12 -32.73
C PRO A 304 38.38 -16.30 -32.60
N PRO A 305 39.01 -15.81 -31.55
CA PRO A 305 39.65 -16.77 -30.63
C PRO A 305 39.61 -16.43 -29.12
N THR A 306 39.58 -17.48 -28.38
CA THR A 306 39.92 -17.72 -26.98
C THR A 306 41.32 -17.21 -26.62
N ASN A 307 41.48 -16.65 -25.40
CA ASN A 307 42.43 -17.14 -24.41
C ASN A 307 42.42 -16.35 -23.09
N GLN A 308 42.18 -17.03 -21.97
CA GLN A 308 43.00 -17.24 -20.76
C GLN A 308 43.69 -16.00 -20.17
N ASN A 309 43.36 -15.60 -18.96
CA ASN A 309 44.08 -15.84 -17.71
C ASN A 309 43.65 -14.93 -16.57
N THR A 310 43.34 -15.49 -15.49
CA THR A 310 43.29 -15.21 -14.04
C THR A 310 44.41 -14.25 -13.55
N PRO A 311 44.36 -13.83 -12.28
CA PRO A 311 43.41 -13.11 -11.45
C PRO A 311 44.01 -11.81 -10.89
N LEU A 312 43.20 -10.85 -10.50
CA LEU A 312 43.67 -9.78 -9.64
C LEU A 312 42.64 -9.40 -8.58
N HIS A 313 43.16 -9.35 -7.38
CA HIS A 313 42.56 -8.88 -6.15
C HIS A 313 41.60 -7.69 -6.34
N ARG A 314 40.33 -7.87 -5.99
CA ARG A 314 39.42 -6.76 -5.69
C ARG A 314 39.53 -6.47 -4.20
N THR A 315 40.01 -5.28 -3.91
CA THR A 315 40.18 -4.72 -2.59
C THR A 315 38.82 -4.46 -1.90
N GLU A 316 38.81 -4.52 -0.57
CA GLU A 316 37.67 -4.25 0.32
C GLU A 316 36.89 -2.97 0.03
N GLN A 317 37.44 -2.02 -0.72
CA GLN A 317 36.75 -0.79 -1.13
C GLN A 317 35.68 -0.98 -2.19
N ASP A 318 35.69 -2.06 -2.99
CA ASP A 318 34.62 -2.40 -3.95
C ASP A 318 33.42 -3.08 -3.29
N ILE A 319 33.60 -3.64 -2.11
CA ILE A 319 32.51 -4.26 -1.34
C ILE A 319 31.64 -3.20 -0.64
N LEU A 320 32.23 -2.07 -0.26
CA LEU A 320 31.51 -0.97 0.38
C LEU A 320 30.71 -0.07 -0.62
N ARG A 321 31.01 -0.13 -1.90
CA ARG A 321 30.23 0.58 -2.93
C ARG A 321 28.94 -0.14 -3.34
N HIS A 322 28.79 -1.43 -3.02
CA HIS A 322 27.58 -2.21 -3.36
C HIS A 322 26.59 -2.40 -2.19
N ALA A 323 26.87 -1.85 -1.02
CA ALA A 323 26.01 -1.94 0.16
C ALA A 323 25.00 -0.80 0.32
N GLY A 324 24.86 0.08 -0.66
CA GLY A 324 24.07 1.31 -0.58
C GLY A 324 23.01 1.52 -1.66
N HIS A 325 22.80 0.56 -2.56
CA HIS A 325 21.72 0.66 -3.55
C HIS A 325 20.80 -0.54 -3.38
N LEU A 326 19.70 -0.33 -2.65
CA LEU A 326 18.45 -1.01 -2.96
C LEU A 326 18.01 -0.37 -4.28
N ASP A 327 18.26 -1.05 -5.39
CA ASP A 327 17.67 -0.68 -6.67
C ASP A 327 16.16 -0.55 -6.47
N PRO A 328 15.53 0.52 -6.99
CA PRO A 328 14.07 0.61 -6.98
C PRO A 328 13.53 -0.66 -7.62
N VAL A 329 12.63 -1.34 -6.92
CA VAL A 329 11.95 -2.54 -7.44
C VAL A 329 11.41 -2.15 -8.81
N PRO A 330 11.80 -2.82 -9.91
CA PRO A 330 11.38 -2.45 -11.25
C PRO A 330 9.85 -2.34 -11.29
N SER A 331 9.31 -1.33 -11.99
CA SER A 331 7.86 -1.14 -12.14
C SER A 331 7.15 -2.40 -12.66
N ASP A 332 7.86 -3.23 -13.41
CA ASP A 332 7.39 -4.52 -13.90
C ASP A 332 7.13 -5.53 -12.78
N THR A 333 7.95 -5.54 -11.72
CA THR A 333 7.77 -6.47 -10.58
C THR A 333 6.52 -6.13 -9.76
N ALA A 334 6.20 -4.84 -9.59
CA ALA A 334 4.97 -4.42 -8.93
C ALA A 334 3.73 -4.76 -9.78
N ALA A 335 3.83 -4.62 -11.11
CA ALA A 335 2.79 -5.02 -12.03
C ALA A 335 2.60 -6.55 -12.05
N GLU A 336 3.67 -7.33 -11.98
CA GLU A 336 3.63 -8.79 -11.87
C GLU A 336 3.03 -9.26 -10.54
N ILE A 337 3.42 -8.65 -9.42
CA ILE A 337 2.83 -8.93 -8.10
C ILE A 337 1.33 -8.60 -8.12
N TRP A 338 0.95 -7.47 -8.72
CA TRP A 338 -0.45 -7.11 -8.91
C TRP A 338 -1.19 -8.11 -9.80
N ALA A 339 -0.63 -8.47 -10.94
CA ALA A 339 -1.24 -9.43 -11.86
C ALA A 339 -1.41 -10.80 -11.20
N GLN A 340 -0.41 -11.26 -10.44
CA GLN A 340 -0.45 -12.52 -9.72
C GLN A 340 -1.45 -12.47 -8.55
N ALA A 341 -1.48 -11.39 -7.77
CA ALA A 341 -2.45 -11.19 -6.71
C ALA A 341 -3.87 -11.09 -7.26
N SER A 342 -4.08 -10.35 -8.35
CA SER A 342 -5.37 -10.23 -9.03
C SER A 342 -5.84 -11.54 -9.64
N ALA A 343 -4.95 -12.32 -10.25
CA ALA A 343 -5.26 -13.64 -10.79
C ALA A 343 -5.61 -14.65 -9.69
N SER A 344 -4.84 -14.65 -8.59
CA SER A 344 -5.13 -15.49 -7.41
C SER A 344 -6.46 -15.11 -6.76
N TYR A 345 -6.74 -13.82 -6.66
CA TYR A 345 -8.00 -13.30 -6.09
C TYR A 345 -9.19 -13.58 -7.01
N ALA A 346 -9.04 -13.45 -8.34
CA ALA A 346 -10.07 -13.77 -9.31
C ALA A 346 -10.48 -15.26 -9.29
N GLY A 347 -9.56 -16.15 -8.89
CA GLY A 347 -9.85 -17.57 -8.69
C GLY A 347 -10.63 -17.87 -7.40
N MET A 348 -10.56 -16.98 -6.39
CA MET A 348 -11.18 -17.18 -5.08
C MET A 348 -12.53 -16.46 -4.90
N VAL A 349 -12.84 -15.46 -5.72
CA VAL A 349 -14.06 -14.64 -5.61
C VAL A 349 -15.14 -15.13 -6.56
N PRO A 350 -16.42 -15.25 -6.12
CA PRO A 350 -17.52 -15.67 -6.98
C PRO A 350 -17.68 -14.83 -8.23
N LEU A 351 -18.13 -15.45 -9.31
CA LEU A 351 -18.17 -15.00 -10.71
C LEU A 351 -18.89 -13.66 -11.02
N ARG A 352 -19.47 -12.97 -10.04
CA ARG A 352 -20.14 -11.69 -10.26
C ARG A 352 -19.11 -10.56 -10.39
N ALA A 353 -19.14 -9.86 -11.51
CA ALA A 353 -18.25 -8.74 -11.80
C ALA A 353 -18.21 -7.66 -10.69
N GLY A 354 -19.35 -7.36 -10.05
CA GLY A 354 -19.45 -6.40 -8.95
C GLY A 354 -18.64 -6.80 -7.71
N THR A 355 -18.76 -8.05 -7.25
CA THR A 355 -18.01 -8.55 -6.09
C THR A 355 -16.51 -8.58 -6.35
N ARG A 356 -16.10 -8.88 -7.59
CA ARG A 356 -14.69 -8.83 -8.00
C ARG A 356 -14.13 -7.41 -7.94
N LEU A 357 -14.89 -6.42 -8.39
CA LEU A 357 -14.48 -5.02 -8.36
C LEU A 357 -14.31 -4.50 -6.93
N GLU A 358 -15.23 -4.80 -6.02
CA GLU A 358 -15.12 -4.43 -4.61
C GLU A 358 -13.90 -5.05 -3.95
N SER A 359 -13.70 -6.35 -4.16
CA SER A 359 -12.56 -7.08 -3.61
C SER A 359 -11.23 -6.58 -4.20
N THR A 360 -11.21 -6.23 -5.48
CA THR A 360 -10.04 -5.64 -6.13
C THR A 360 -9.74 -4.26 -5.55
N ALA A 361 -10.76 -3.45 -5.27
CA ALA A 361 -10.60 -2.14 -4.64
C ALA A 361 -10.07 -2.26 -3.20
N GLY A 362 -10.52 -3.25 -2.43
CA GLY A 362 -9.97 -3.57 -1.10
C GLY A 362 -8.50 -3.97 -1.16
N LEU A 363 -8.12 -4.84 -2.10
CA LEU A 363 -6.72 -5.22 -2.31
C LEU A 363 -5.84 -4.02 -2.70
N MET A 364 -6.35 -3.09 -3.52
CA MET A 364 -5.62 -1.85 -3.85
C MET A 364 -5.39 -0.98 -2.61
N ARG A 365 -6.37 -0.88 -1.71
CA ARG A 365 -6.21 -0.19 -0.43
C ARG A 365 -5.08 -0.79 0.40
N ASP A 366 -5.07 -2.10 0.55
CA ASP A 366 -4.05 -2.79 1.35
C ASP A 366 -2.66 -2.68 0.73
N LEU A 367 -2.56 -2.71 -0.61
CA LEU A 367 -1.31 -2.46 -1.32
C LEU A 367 -0.82 -1.00 -1.17
N ALA A 368 -1.72 -0.03 -1.13
CA ALA A 368 -1.34 1.39 -1.04
C ALA A 368 -0.59 1.71 0.26
N VAL A 369 -0.90 1.04 1.37
CA VAL A 369 -0.24 1.26 2.67
C VAL A 369 1.14 0.61 2.75
N THR A 370 1.49 -0.29 1.83
CA THR A 370 2.82 -0.91 1.78
C THR A 370 3.90 0.00 1.18
N GLY A 371 3.52 1.13 0.57
CA GLY A 371 4.44 2.10 -0.04
C GLY A 371 5.04 1.65 -1.37
N GLY A 372 5.89 2.50 -1.94
CA GLY A 372 6.66 2.18 -3.13
C GLY A 372 5.80 1.69 -4.30
N GLY A 373 6.19 0.56 -4.87
CA GLY A 373 5.49 -0.07 -6.00
C GLY A 373 4.04 -0.47 -5.69
N GLY A 374 3.71 -0.77 -4.42
CA GLY A 374 2.33 -1.07 -3.99
C GLY A 374 1.42 0.15 -4.09
N LEU A 375 1.89 1.31 -3.63
CA LEU A 375 1.15 2.57 -3.75
C LEU A 375 0.98 2.99 -5.21
N GLU A 376 2.00 2.81 -6.03
CA GLU A 376 1.94 3.12 -7.47
C GLU A 376 0.97 2.20 -8.21
N ALA A 377 1.02 0.89 -7.94
CA ALA A 377 0.11 -0.09 -8.52
C ALA A 377 -1.35 0.19 -8.12
N ALA A 378 -1.62 0.46 -6.84
CA ALA A 378 -2.93 0.81 -6.34
C ALA A 378 -3.49 2.05 -7.07
N ARG A 379 -2.69 3.09 -7.21
CA ARG A 379 -3.04 4.31 -7.93
C ARG A 379 -3.40 4.04 -9.39
N ARG A 380 -2.56 3.30 -10.09
CA ARG A 380 -2.75 2.98 -11.52
C ARG A 380 -4.06 2.23 -11.79
N HIS A 381 -4.44 1.31 -10.94
CA HIS A 381 -5.60 0.45 -11.14
C HIS A 381 -6.91 0.99 -10.56
N ARG A 382 -6.84 1.93 -9.60
CA ARG A 382 -8.03 2.52 -8.96
C ARG A 382 -8.99 3.16 -9.95
N ALA A 383 -8.48 4.00 -10.85
CA ALA A 383 -9.32 4.67 -11.84
C ALA A 383 -10.02 3.69 -12.78
N ALA A 384 -9.32 2.63 -13.19
CA ALA A 384 -9.89 1.59 -14.03
C ALA A 384 -11.02 0.82 -13.30
N ALA A 385 -10.86 0.54 -12.01
CA ALA A 385 -11.89 -0.11 -11.20
C ALA A 385 -13.15 0.77 -11.06
N VAL A 386 -12.98 2.09 -10.86
CA VAL A 386 -14.09 3.03 -10.80
C VAL A 386 -14.85 3.10 -12.13
N VAL A 387 -14.13 3.22 -13.26
CA VAL A 387 -14.75 3.21 -14.60
C VAL A 387 -15.50 1.91 -14.86
N ALA A 388 -14.92 0.77 -14.49
CA ALA A 388 -15.59 -0.52 -14.66
C ALA A 388 -16.86 -0.63 -13.79
N ALA A 389 -16.86 -0.06 -12.58
CA ALA A 389 -18.06 -0.02 -11.72
C ALA A 389 -19.17 0.85 -12.33
N GLU A 390 -18.83 2.02 -12.88
CA GLU A 390 -19.79 2.88 -13.59
C GLU A 390 -20.41 2.18 -14.82
N GLN A 391 -19.60 1.42 -15.57
CA GLN A 391 -20.07 0.67 -16.75
C GLN A 391 -21.08 -0.45 -16.41
N LEU A 392 -21.04 -0.97 -15.19
CA LEU A 392 -22.04 -1.95 -14.73
C LEU A 392 -23.39 -1.32 -14.41
N GLY A 393 -23.49 0.02 -14.36
CA GLY A 393 -24.75 0.74 -14.21
C GLY A 393 -25.42 0.62 -12.83
N ASP A 394 -24.69 0.14 -11.81
CA ASP A 394 -25.15 0.04 -10.43
C ASP A 394 -24.51 1.15 -9.57
N PRO A 395 -25.28 2.20 -9.18
CA PRO A 395 -24.76 3.30 -8.38
C PRO A 395 -24.30 2.89 -6.97
N GLU A 396 -24.92 1.86 -6.37
CA GLU A 396 -24.52 1.37 -5.05
C GLU A 396 -23.17 0.66 -5.13
N LEU A 397 -22.97 -0.18 -6.14
CA LEU A 397 -21.69 -0.81 -6.41
C LEU A 397 -20.61 0.23 -6.66
N THR A 398 -20.89 1.23 -7.49
CA THR A 398 -19.94 2.31 -7.79
C THR A 398 -19.56 3.07 -6.52
N ALA A 399 -20.53 3.37 -5.64
CA ALA A 399 -20.28 4.01 -4.36
C ALA A 399 -19.39 3.16 -3.45
N ARG A 400 -19.60 1.85 -3.40
CA ARG A 400 -18.78 0.93 -2.60
C ARG A 400 -17.35 0.83 -3.16
N VAL A 401 -17.20 0.70 -4.47
CA VAL A 401 -15.86 0.63 -5.13
C VAL A 401 -15.06 1.91 -4.91
N ILE A 402 -15.69 3.08 -5.00
CA ILE A 402 -15.04 4.36 -4.71
C ILE A 402 -14.69 4.46 -3.22
N GLY A 403 -15.65 4.14 -2.34
CA GLY A 403 -15.56 4.37 -0.90
C GLY A 403 -14.69 3.37 -0.13
N VAL A 404 -14.39 2.19 -0.70
CA VAL A 404 -13.51 1.22 -0.03
C VAL A 404 -12.04 1.65 -0.04
N TYR A 405 -11.66 2.55 -0.94
CA TYR A 405 -10.30 3.10 -1.00
C TYR A 405 -10.18 4.29 -0.03
N ASP A 406 -10.14 4.02 1.25
CA ASP A 406 -10.01 4.99 2.34
C ASP A 406 -8.57 5.06 2.87
N VAL A 407 -7.59 5.15 1.96
CA VAL A 407 -6.16 5.25 2.30
C VAL A 407 -5.86 6.60 2.93
N PRO A 408 -5.23 6.63 4.12
CA PRO A 408 -4.85 7.89 4.77
C PRO A 408 -3.89 8.73 3.93
N ALA A 409 -4.10 10.04 3.87
CA ALA A 409 -3.19 10.98 3.22
C ALA A 409 -2.73 12.05 4.21
N VAL A 410 -1.42 12.31 4.22
CA VAL A 410 -0.76 13.31 5.09
C VAL A 410 -0.44 14.58 4.31
N TRP A 411 -0.01 14.45 3.07
CA TRP A 411 0.40 15.56 2.24
C TRP A 411 -0.68 15.94 1.23
N THR A 412 -0.88 17.26 1.07
CA THR A 412 -1.97 17.81 0.27
C THR A 412 -1.71 17.81 -1.23
N ARG A 413 -0.54 17.38 -1.69
CA ARG A 413 -0.25 17.30 -3.12
C ARG A 413 -0.67 15.95 -3.69
N SER A 414 -1.46 15.98 -4.76
CA SER A 414 -1.85 14.77 -5.49
C SER A 414 -0.70 14.32 -6.40
N ASP A 415 -0.42 13.02 -6.40
CA ASP A 415 0.59 12.42 -7.29
C ASP A 415 0.11 12.29 -8.74
N ASP A 416 -1.22 12.19 -8.93
CA ASP A 416 -1.89 12.16 -10.24
C ASP A 416 -3.17 13.03 -10.18
N PRO A 417 -3.05 14.34 -10.44
CA PRO A 417 -4.20 15.25 -10.42
C PRO A 417 -5.30 14.86 -11.40
N ALA A 418 -4.95 14.36 -12.59
CA ALA A 418 -5.93 13.97 -13.59
C ALA A 418 -6.73 12.72 -13.15
N GLN A 419 -6.11 11.81 -12.43
CA GLN A 419 -6.81 10.68 -11.82
C GLN A 419 -7.73 11.14 -10.68
N ALA A 420 -7.24 12.03 -9.81
CA ALA A 420 -8.03 12.59 -8.73
C ALA A 420 -9.31 13.28 -9.26
N GLU A 421 -9.20 14.10 -10.31
CA GLU A 421 -10.34 14.70 -10.99
C GLU A 421 -11.35 13.67 -11.52
N ARG A 422 -10.88 12.58 -12.13
CA ARG A 422 -11.76 11.50 -12.61
C ARG A 422 -12.52 10.82 -11.48
N VAL A 423 -11.85 10.55 -10.35
CA VAL A 423 -12.47 9.93 -9.17
C VAL A 423 -13.48 10.87 -8.53
N VAL A 424 -13.15 12.15 -8.39
CA VAL A 424 -14.08 13.18 -7.90
C VAL A 424 -15.33 13.26 -8.79
N ALA A 425 -15.16 13.37 -10.11
CA ALA A 425 -16.27 13.42 -11.05
C ALA A 425 -17.16 12.17 -10.98
N ALA A 426 -16.57 10.97 -10.84
CA ALA A 426 -17.32 9.73 -10.66
C ALA A 426 -18.10 9.70 -9.33
N ALA A 427 -17.46 10.14 -8.23
CA ALA A 427 -18.12 10.23 -6.92
C ALA A 427 -19.33 11.17 -6.96
N GLU A 428 -19.20 12.30 -7.64
CA GLU A 428 -20.26 13.28 -7.78
C GLU A 428 -21.43 12.80 -8.64
N ARG A 429 -21.13 12.18 -9.79
CA ARG A 429 -22.17 11.52 -10.61
C ARG A 429 -22.92 10.47 -9.78
N THR A 430 -22.20 9.67 -9.01
CA THR A 430 -22.80 8.63 -8.17
C THR A 430 -23.66 9.23 -7.06
N LEU A 431 -23.22 10.35 -6.43
CA LEU A 431 -24.02 11.08 -5.43
C LEU A 431 -25.36 11.57 -5.96
N LEU A 432 -25.44 11.97 -7.24
CA LEU A 432 -26.69 12.38 -7.89
C LEU A 432 -27.64 11.22 -8.15
N LEU A 433 -27.11 10.02 -8.34
CA LEU A 433 -27.91 8.82 -8.63
C LEU A 433 -28.40 8.10 -7.36
N LEU A 434 -27.72 8.28 -6.23
CA LEU A 434 -28.13 7.67 -4.96
C LEU A 434 -29.26 8.46 -4.29
N PRO A 435 -30.32 7.79 -3.80
CA PRO A 435 -31.39 8.45 -3.08
C PRO A 435 -30.88 9.21 -1.83
N PRO A 436 -31.38 10.44 -1.56
CA PRO A 436 -30.88 11.27 -0.47
C PRO A 436 -31.04 10.66 0.93
N THR A 437 -32.09 9.89 1.13
CA THR A 437 -32.45 9.27 2.44
C THR A 437 -32.00 7.83 2.61
N ALA A 438 -31.60 7.19 1.52
CA ALA A 438 -31.02 5.86 1.55
C ALA A 438 -29.50 5.93 1.43
N HIS A 439 -28.79 4.93 1.96
CA HIS A 439 -27.34 4.79 1.80
C HIS A 439 -26.50 5.96 2.38
N GLU A 440 -26.89 6.50 3.54
CA GLU A 440 -26.23 7.65 4.18
C GLU A 440 -24.72 7.40 4.36
N ALA A 441 -24.30 6.22 4.76
CA ALA A 441 -22.88 5.86 4.91
C ALA A 441 -22.13 5.89 3.58
N SER A 442 -22.71 5.34 2.51
CA SER A 442 -22.11 5.36 1.16
C SER A 442 -22.00 6.79 0.64
N ARG A 443 -23.02 7.62 0.83
CA ARG A 443 -22.99 9.02 0.46
C ARG A 443 -21.92 9.80 1.23
N ALA A 444 -21.78 9.55 2.54
CA ALA A 444 -20.78 10.19 3.36
C ALA A 444 -19.35 9.76 2.97
N ARG A 445 -19.14 8.49 2.59
CA ARG A 445 -17.85 8.02 2.03
C ARG A 445 -17.51 8.69 0.70
N LEU A 446 -18.47 8.84 -0.20
CA LEU A 446 -18.28 9.60 -1.46
C LEU A 446 -17.92 11.05 -1.19
N LEU A 447 -18.59 11.72 -0.26
CA LEU A 447 -18.28 13.12 0.13
C LEU A 447 -16.88 13.23 0.74
N ALA A 448 -16.47 12.26 1.60
CA ALA A 448 -15.14 12.21 2.14
C ALA A 448 -14.08 12.00 1.03
N THR A 449 -14.38 11.15 0.05
CA THR A 449 -13.51 10.93 -1.13
C THR A 449 -13.40 12.22 -1.95
N VAL A 450 -14.50 12.92 -2.22
CA VAL A 450 -14.47 14.23 -2.91
C VAL A 450 -13.57 15.21 -2.16
N ALA A 451 -13.72 15.31 -0.84
CA ALA A 451 -12.89 16.19 -0.02
C ALA A 451 -11.40 15.80 -0.05
N LEU A 452 -11.09 14.51 0.05
CA LEU A 452 -9.72 14.03 0.07
C LEU A 452 -9.01 14.20 -1.28
N GLU A 453 -9.68 13.82 -2.38
CA GLU A 453 -9.11 13.89 -3.72
C GLU A 453 -9.04 15.32 -4.29
N SER A 454 -9.85 16.24 -3.77
CA SER A 454 -9.76 17.66 -4.13
C SER A 454 -8.62 18.40 -3.41
N ARG A 455 -7.73 17.69 -2.71
CA ARG A 455 -6.55 18.29 -2.06
C ARG A 455 -5.63 18.96 -3.08
N GLY A 456 -5.24 20.21 -2.80
CA GLY A 456 -4.35 20.99 -3.67
C GLY A 456 -4.96 21.43 -5.01
N ALA A 457 -6.22 21.11 -5.30
CA ALA A 457 -6.91 21.48 -6.52
C ALA A 457 -7.60 22.84 -6.41
N LEU A 458 -7.63 23.57 -7.52
CA LEU A 458 -7.87 25.00 -7.50
C LEU A 458 -9.28 25.50 -7.75
N PRO A 459 -10.20 24.89 -8.54
CA PRO A 459 -11.41 25.64 -8.87
C PRO A 459 -12.55 25.57 -7.84
N ASP A 460 -12.66 24.53 -7.01
CA ASP A 460 -13.86 24.26 -6.21
C ASP A 460 -13.63 24.03 -4.71
N ARG A 461 -12.79 24.87 -4.10
CA ARG A 461 -12.43 24.77 -2.65
C ARG A 461 -13.64 24.79 -1.72
N VAL A 462 -14.61 25.68 -1.97
CA VAL A 462 -15.82 25.80 -1.15
C VAL A 462 -16.58 24.48 -1.14
N ARG A 463 -16.66 23.83 -2.27
CA ARG A 463 -17.35 22.55 -2.45
C ARG A 463 -16.62 21.41 -1.72
N ALA A 464 -15.30 21.33 -1.83
CA ALA A 464 -14.51 20.33 -1.14
C ALA A 464 -14.63 20.44 0.40
N LEU A 465 -14.56 21.67 0.92
CA LEU A 465 -14.76 21.94 2.34
C LEU A 465 -16.19 21.62 2.81
N GLN A 466 -17.20 21.93 2.01
CA GLN A 466 -18.60 21.58 2.30
C GLN A 466 -18.78 20.05 2.30
N ALA A 467 -18.21 19.36 1.34
CA ALA A 467 -18.22 17.89 1.27
C ALA A 467 -17.57 17.27 2.52
N ALA A 468 -16.39 17.78 2.93
CA ALA A 468 -15.72 17.33 4.16
C ALA A 468 -16.60 17.52 5.40
N ARG A 469 -17.19 18.71 5.59
CA ARG A 469 -18.06 19.03 6.73
C ARG A 469 -19.31 18.14 6.77
N GLN A 470 -19.93 17.91 5.62
CA GLN A 470 -21.10 17.04 5.51
C GLN A 470 -20.74 15.58 5.81
N ALA A 471 -19.60 15.09 5.30
CA ALA A 471 -19.11 13.73 5.58
C ALA A 471 -18.88 13.54 7.08
N VAL A 472 -18.18 14.46 7.76
CA VAL A 472 -17.95 14.42 9.21
C VAL A 472 -19.25 14.43 9.98
N ALA A 473 -20.21 15.31 9.61
CA ALA A 473 -21.51 15.38 10.28
C ALA A 473 -22.31 14.08 10.11
N SER A 474 -22.30 13.47 8.93
CA SER A 474 -22.95 12.17 8.70
C SER A 474 -22.27 11.03 9.45
N ALA A 475 -20.93 10.97 9.44
CA ALA A 475 -20.18 9.96 10.16
C ALA A 475 -20.46 9.97 11.68
N ARG A 476 -20.57 11.18 12.26
CA ARG A 476 -20.93 11.33 13.68
C ARG A 476 -22.36 10.87 13.96
N ARG A 477 -23.34 11.17 13.10
CA ARG A 477 -24.72 10.70 13.26
C ARG A 477 -24.82 9.17 13.16
N LEU A 478 -24.05 8.58 12.25
CA LEU A 478 -24.01 7.14 12.02
C LEU A 478 -23.21 6.40 13.10
N ASN A 479 -22.46 7.11 13.94
CA ASN A 479 -21.53 6.53 14.91
C ASN A 479 -20.54 5.54 14.27
N ASP A 480 -20.11 5.80 13.02
CA ASP A 480 -19.15 5.00 12.27
C ASP A 480 -17.74 5.58 12.44
N ALA A 481 -16.93 4.92 13.26
CA ALA A 481 -15.57 5.37 13.60
C ALA A 481 -14.64 5.38 12.36
N GLY A 482 -14.71 4.36 11.51
CA GLY A 482 -13.90 4.29 10.30
C GLY A 482 -14.24 5.39 9.29
N LEU A 483 -15.54 5.64 9.08
CA LEU A 483 -16.00 6.75 8.26
C LEU A 483 -15.62 8.11 8.87
N LEU A 484 -15.69 8.25 10.19
CA LEU A 484 -15.36 9.50 10.86
C LEU A 484 -13.88 9.88 10.66
N VAL A 485 -12.95 8.96 10.88
CA VAL A 485 -11.51 9.26 10.68
C VAL A 485 -11.18 9.52 9.22
N PHE A 486 -11.84 8.84 8.29
CA PHE A 486 -11.70 9.11 6.85
C PHE A 486 -12.24 10.51 6.48
N ALA A 487 -13.41 10.89 6.98
CA ALA A 487 -13.98 12.21 6.76
C ALA A 487 -13.15 13.33 7.42
N LEU A 488 -12.59 13.10 8.60
CA LEU A 488 -11.67 14.02 9.29
C LEU A 488 -10.37 14.18 8.50
N ASN A 489 -9.84 13.13 7.86
CA ASN A 489 -8.70 13.25 6.95
C ASN A 489 -9.04 14.15 5.75
N GLY A 490 -10.22 13.99 5.13
CA GLY A 490 -10.70 14.91 4.10
C GLY A 490 -10.80 16.36 4.61
N LEU A 491 -11.30 16.58 5.84
CA LEU A 491 -11.37 17.90 6.45
C LEU A 491 -9.98 18.49 6.72
N PHE A 492 -9.02 17.69 7.21
CA PHE A 492 -7.63 18.10 7.39
C PHE A 492 -7.02 18.62 6.08
N MET A 493 -7.23 17.91 4.96
CA MET A 493 -6.72 18.33 3.65
C MET A 493 -7.23 19.71 3.20
N GLN A 494 -8.40 20.14 3.68
CA GLN A 494 -8.98 21.43 3.36
C GLN A 494 -8.50 22.56 4.28
N THR A 495 -7.62 22.29 5.27
CA THR A 495 -7.07 23.31 6.18
C THR A 495 -5.85 24.05 5.62
N PHE A 496 -5.34 23.66 4.46
CA PHE A 496 -4.16 24.30 3.85
C PHE A 496 -4.49 25.47 2.90
N GLU A 497 -5.77 25.82 2.80
CA GLU A 497 -6.21 26.98 1.99
C GLU A 497 -5.77 28.32 2.56
N GLN A 498 -5.55 28.38 3.88
CA GLN A 498 -5.14 29.56 4.60
C GLN A 498 -3.94 29.24 5.48
N ALA A 499 -3.07 30.22 5.61
CA ALA A 499 -2.00 30.19 6.60
C ALA A 499 -2.56 30.28 8.03
N GLY A 500 -1.77 29.87 9.03
CA GLY A 500 -2.10 30.06 10.44
C GLY A 500 -3.15 29.10 11.02
N LEU A 501 -3.32 27.92 10.45
CA LEU A 501 -4.28 26.92 10.94
C LEU A 501 -3.64 25.74 11.69
N ALA A 502 -2.43 25.90 12.23
CA ALA A 502 -1.73 24.85 12.97
C ALA A 502 -2.56 24.30 14.15
N ALA A 503 -3.14 25.18 14.98
CA ALA A 503 -3.99 24.78 16.10
C ALA A 503 -5.20 23.94 15.65
N ARG A 504 -5.84 24.32 14.54
CA ARG A 504 -6.97 23.57 13.98
C ARG A 504 -6.55 22.20 13.45
N ARG A 505 -5.38 22.10 12.87
CA ARG A 505 -4.80 20.82 12.41
C ARG A 505 -4.50 19.90 13.60
N ASP A 506 -3.94 20.44 14.71
CA ASP A 506 -3.70 19.66 15.93
C ASP A 506 -5.00 19.12 16.54
N GLU A 507 -6.07 19.93 16.61
CA GLU A 507 -7.39 19.48 17.06
C GLU A 507 -7.93 18.30 16.23
N ILE A 508 -7.84 18.40 14.89
CA ILE A 508 -8.28 17.31 13.99
C ILE A 508 -7.41 16.07 14.21
N GLY A 509 -6.10 16.23 14.29
CA GLY A 509 -5.17 15.14 14.56
C GLY A 509 -5.45 14.46 15.91
N ALA A 510 -5.75 15.22 16.95
CA ALA A 510 -6.10 14.69 18.27
C ALA A 510 -7.42 13.90 18.23
N GLU A 511 -8.44 14.39 17.52
CA GLU A 511 -9.70 13.66 17.36
C GLU A 511 -9.48 12.35 16.57
N ILE A 512 -8.71 12.37 15.48
CA ILE A 512 -8.37 11.17 14.70
C ILE A 512 -7.65 10.15 15.60
N THR A 513 -6.60 10.56 16.34
CA THR A 513 -5.85 9.68 17.23
C THR A 513 -6.78 9.04 18.26
N ALA A 514 -7.59 9.84 18.97
CA ALA A 514 -8.48 9.35 20.02
C ALA A 514 -9.57 8.39 19.50
N VAL A 515 -10.08 8.60 18.30
CA VAL A 515 -11.05 7.67 17.67
C VAL A 515 -10.34 6.41 17.20
N ALA A 516 -9.19 6.54 16.55
CA ALA A 516 -8.43 5.43 16.00
C ALA A 516 -7.90 4.48 17.09
N GLU A 517 -7.36 4.98 18.20
CA GLU A 517 -6.94 4.19 19.37
C GLU A 517 -8.09 3.34 19.92
N ARG A 518 -9.27 3.95 20.13
CA ARG A 518 -10.44 3.26 20.71
C ARG A 518 -10.95 2.13 19.82
N HIS A 519 -10.79 2.23 18.51
CA HIS A 519 -11.36 1.30 17.54
C HIS A 519 -10.33 0.44 16.81
N GLY A 520 -9.04 0.51 17.21
CA GLY A 520 -7.97 -0.29 16.61
C GLY A 520 -7.67 0.06 15.13
N LEU A 521 -7.87 1.32 14.73
CA LEU A 521 -7.66 1.80 13.37
C LEU A 521 -6.23 2.33 13.20
N PHE A 522 -5.24 1.44 13.31
CA PHE A 522 -3.81 1.78 13.45
C PHE A 522 -3.26 2.69 12.33
N THR A 523 -3.72 2.56 11.08
CA THR A 523 -3.27 3.44 9.97
C THR A 523 -3.73 4.89 10.17
N TYR A 524 -4.90 5.09 10.77
CA TYR A 524 -5.42 6.41 11.12
C TYR A 524 -4.85 6.95 12.43
N GLU A 525 -4.48 6.08 13.36
CA GLU A 525 -3.73 6.47 14.56
C GLU A 525 -2.37 7.07 14.17
N VAL A 526 -1.65 6.41 13.27
CA VAL A 526 -0.42 6.94 12.66
C VAL A 526 -0.68 8.28 11.96
N LEU A 527 -1.74 8.39 11.16
CA LEU A 527 -2.12 9.66 10.52
C LEU A 527 -2.34 10.77 11.54
N GLY A 528 -3.08 10.52 12.61
CA GLY A 528 -3.32 11.50 13.67
C GLY A 528 -2.02 12.00 14.32
N HIS A 529 -1.08 11.10 14.60
CA HIS A 529 0.24 11.48 15.09
C HIS A 529 1.04 12.31 14.08
N LEU A 530 1.02 11.97 12.78
CA LEU A 530 1.71 12.72 11.74
C LEU A 530 1.11 14.12 11.54
N ILE A 531 -0.21 14.27 11.61
CA ILE A 531 -0.89 15.58 11.56
C ILE A 531 -0.46 16.45 12.75
N ARG A 532 -0.43 15.90 13.95
CA ARG A 532 0.00 16.63 15.16
C ARG A 532 1.47 17.00 15.11
N LEU A 533 2.33 16.09 14.61
CA LEU A 533 3.73 16.39 14.34
C LEU A 533 3.85 17.64 13.44
N GLN A 534 3.12 17.69 12.33
CA GLN A 534 3.14 18.83 11.40
C GLN A 534 2.63 20.13 12.05
N ALA A 535 1.57 20.03 12.83
CA ALA A 535 1.02 21.20 13.55
C ALA A 535 2.02 21.78 14.56
N HIS A 536 2.72 20.91 15.31
CA HIS A 536 3.76 21.34 16.26
C HIS A 536 5.04 21.87 15.55
N CYS A 537 5.36 21.38 14.36
CA CYS A 537 6.44 21.96 13.56
C CYS A 537 6.13 23.42 13.18
N ALA A 538 4.89 23.73 12.80
CA ALA A 538 4.48 25.10 12.48
C ALA A 538 4.74 26.08 13.62
N THR A 539 4.51 25.67 14.86
CA THR A 539 4.72 26.49 16.06
C THR A 539 6.11 26.33 16.71
N ALA A 540 7.04 25.67 16.01
CA ALA A 540 8.40 25.37 16.50
C ALA A 540 8.47 24.54 17.78
N ASP A 541 7.39 23.87 18.20
CA ASP A 541 7.40 22.94 19.32
C ASP A 541 7.96 21.56 18.90
N PHE A 542 9.27 21.53 18.62
CA PHE A 542 9.94 20.30 18.20
C PHE A 542 9.97 19.21 19.28
N THR A 543 9.73 19.56 20.55
CA THR A 543 9.64 18.58 21.64
C THR A 543 8.33 17.78 21.52
N ALA A 544 7.22 18.45 21.29
CA ALA A 544 5.94 17.79 21.04
C ALA A 544 5.95 17.04 19.71
N ALA A 545 6.49 17.66 18.65
CA ALA A 545 6.62 17.03 17.34
C ALA A 545 7.40 15.70 17.41
N GLU A 546 8.53 15.64 18.18
CA GLU A 546 9.32 14.42 18.33
C GLU A 546 8.55 13.31 19.07
N ARG A 547 7.75 13.65 20.09
CA ARG A 547 6.90 12.67 20.78
C ARG A 547 5.91 12.00 19.80
N HIS A 548 5.32 12.79 18.88
CA HIS A 548 4.41 12.27 17.87
C HIS A 548 5.15 11.48 16.77
N ALA A 549 6.38 11.88 16.41
CA ALA A 549 7.22 11.11 15.49
C ALA A 549 7.52 9.72 16.05
N GLN A 550 7.95 9.64 17.32
CA GLN A 550 8.25 8.37 17.98
C GLN A 550 7.02 7.48 18.14
N ALA A 551 5.86 8.05 18.46
CA ALA A 551 4.61 7.30 18.54
C ALA A 551 4.21 6.72 17.17
N ALA A 552 4.31 7.51 16.10
CA ALA A 552 4.04 7.05 14.73
C ALA A 552 5.02 5.96 14.30
N GLU A 553 6.32 6.08 14.64
CA GLU A 553 7.35 5.07 14.33
C GLU A 553 7.11 3.76 15.09
N ALA A 554 6.74 3.82 16.37
CA ALA A 554 6.43 2.63 17.16
C ALA A 554 5.21 1.87 16.61
N LEU A 555 4.19 2.59 16.13
CA LEU A 555 3.04 1.99 15.44
C LEU A 555 3.44 1.41 14.07
N ALA A 556 4.26 2.15 13.32
CA ALA A 556 4.74 1.74 12.00
C ALA A 556 5.58 0.47 12.07
N GLU A 557 6.43 0.32 13.06
CA GLU A 557 7.21 -0.88 13.28
C GLU A 557 6.32 -2.08 13.62
N ARG A 558 5.33 -1.87 14.49
CA ARG A 558 4.37 -2.91 14.88
C ARG A 558 3.51 -3.40 13.73
N HIS A 559 3.11 -2.50 12.82
CA HIS A 559 2.14 -2.75 11.74
C HIS A 559 2.74 -2.75 10.33
N GLU A 560 4.09 -2.73 10.23
CA GLU A 560 4.83 -2.80 8.95
C GLU A 560 4.45 -1.68 7.96
N LEU A 561 4.45 -0.42 8.42
CA LEU A 561 4.08 0.75 7.62
C LEU A 561 5.32 1.55 7.17
N PRO A 562 6.03 1.14 6.10
CA PRO A 562 7.34 1.67 5.75
C PRO A 562 7.35 3.16 5.37
N LEU A 563 6.22 3.72 4.92
CA LEU A 563 6.12 5.12 4.54
C LEU A 563 6.31 6.09 5.70
N VAL A 564 6.05 5.67 6.94
CA VAL A 564 6.17 6.54 8.12
C VAL A 564 7.62 7.04 8.28
N ALA A 565 8.60 6.19 8.00
CA ALA A 565 10.01 6.57 8.06
C ALA A 565 10.35 7.71 7.09
N VAL A 566 9.68 7.82 5.94
CA VAL A 566 9.87 8.95 5.01
C VAL A 566 9.42 10.25 5.68
N PHE A 567 8.24 10.27 6.29
CA PHE A 567 7.69 11.46 6.94
C PHE A 567 8.54 11.91 8.12
N THR A 568 8.94 10.99 8.99
CA THR A 568 9.74 11.31 10.18
C THR A 568 11.18 11.70 9.84
N THR A 569 11.76 11.14 8.77
CA THR A 569 13.08 11.54 8.29
C THR A 569 13.08 12.98 7.77
N TRP A 570 12.07 13.38 6.98
CA TRP A 570 11.92 14.75 6.51
C TRP A 570 11.66 15.73 7.66
N TYR A 571 10.83 15.36 8.63
CA TYR A 571 10.61 16.13 9.86
C TYR A 571 11.93 16.38 10.61
N ARG A 572 12.76 15.35 10.82
CA ARG A 572 14.05 15.52 11.50
C ARG A 572 15.01 16.37 10.70
N ALA A 573 14.97 16.34 9.37
CA ALA A 573 15.72 17.23 8.53
C ALA A 573 15.25 18.69 8.69
N LEU A 574 13.95 18.95 8.73
CA LEU A 574 13.37 20.26 9.03
C LEU A 574 13.82 20.77 10.41
N ARG A 575 13.71 19.93 11.45
CA ARG A 575 14.16 20.29 12.80
C ARG A 575 15.64 20.67 12.81
N THR A 576 16.51 19.84 12.22
CA THR A 576 17.95 20.12 12.10
C THR A 576 18.20 21.42 11.35
N ALA A 577 17.46 21.66 10.25
CA ALA A 577 17.56 22.88 9.45
C ALA A 577 17.20 24.15 10.23
N THR A 578 16.33 24.02 11.23
CA THR A 578 15.83 25.14 12.05
C THR A 578 16.70 25.38 13.27
N THR A 579 17.23 24.32 13.90
CA THR A 579 17.88 24.41 15.22
C THR A 579 19.40 24.33 15.16
N GLU A 580 19.98 23.89 14.04
CA GLU A 580 21.40 23.63 13.90
C GLU A 580 22.00 24.50 12.76
N PRO A 581 23.34 24.64 12.66
CA PRO A 581 23.97 25.35 11.57
C PRO A 581 23.59 24.85 10.17
N ALA A 582 23.50 25.75 9.20
CA ALA A 582 23.01 25.49 7.84
C ALA A 582 23.60 24.23 7.17
N HIS A 583 24.92 24.00 7.32
CA HIS A 583 25.58 22.83 6.70
C HIS A 583 25.08 21.47 7.23
N LEU A 584 24.64 21.41 8.50
CA LEU A 584 24.02 20.21 9.06
C LEU A 584 22.61 20.01 8.51
N GLY A 585 21.84 21.09 8.37
CA GLY A 585 20.53 21.08 7.74
C GLY A 585 20.59 20.64 6.27
N GLU A 586 21.58 21.16 5.51
CA GLU A 586 21.78 20.73 4.13
C GLU A 586 22.06 19.23 3.99
N ARG A 587 22.94 18.72 4.85
CA ARG A 587 23.24 17.26 4.88
C ARG A 587 22.01 16.45 5.26
N ALA A 588 21.21 16.91 6.23
CA ALA A 588 19.99 16.24 6.67
C ALA A 588 18.94 16.17 5.53
N TYR A 589 18.72 17.29 4.80
CA TYR A 589 17.81 17.30 3.65
C TYR A 589 18.29 16.40 2.51
N ARG A 590 19.59 16.40 2.19
CA ARG A 590 20.13 15.49 1.16
C ARG A 590 19.94 14.01 1.53
N ASN A 591 20.04 13.67 2.83
CA ASN A 591 19.74 12.31 3.28
C ASN A 591 18.24 12.00 3.26
N ALA A 592 17.39 12.96 3.65
CA ALA A 592 15.93 12.78 3.61
C ALA A 592 15.41 12.58 2.18
N ALA A 593 15.99 13.28 1.20
CA ALA A 593 15.63 13.12 -0.21
C ALA A 593 15.85 11.68 -0.72
N LYS A 594 16.86 10.97 -0.22
CA LYS A 594 17.10 9.57 -0.58
C LYS A 594 15.95 8.65 -0.14
N SER A 595 15.30 8.95 0.99
CA SER A 595 14.17 8.14 1.48
C SER A 595 12.88 8.36 0.69
N LEU A 596 12.78 9.48 -0.04
CA LEU A 596 11.63 9.79 -0.88
C LEU A 596 11.70 9.11 -2.25
N GLN A 597 12.94 8.83 -2.74
CA GLN A 597 13.13 8.15 -4.01
C GLN A 597 12.52 6.76 -3.99
N GLY A 598 11.64 6.48 -4.95
CA GLY A 598 10.94 5.20 -5.03
C GLY A 598 9.90 4.94 -3.93
N ALA A 599 9.58 5.93 -3.10
CA ALA A 599 8.51 5.82 -2.10
C ALA A 599 7.09 5.84 -2.70
N GLY A 600 6.98 6.03 -4.00
CA GLY A 600 5.69 6.06 -4.72
C GLY A 600 4.97 7.41 -4.66
N MET A 601 5.68 8.49 -4.35
CA MET A 601 5.14 9.86 -4.19
C MET A 601 5.76 10.87 -5.18
N PRO A 602 5.61 10.67 -6.50
CA PRO A 602 6.26 11.50 -7.52
C PRO A 602 5.80 12.96 -7.51
N GLY A 603 4.61 13.25 -6.97
CA GLY A 603 4.11 14.61 -6.85
C GLY A 603 4.91 15.51 -5.90
N LEU A 604 5.69 14.89 -5.00
CA LEU A 604 6.57 15.58 -4.05
C LEU A 604 8.05 15.41 -4.38
N GLU A 605 8.44 14.31 -4.98
CA GLU A 605 9.85 13.98 -5.23
C GLU A 605 10.55 15.05 -6.07
N ARG A 606 9.87 15.53 -7.13
CA ARG A 606 10.45 16.46 -8.07
C ARG A 606 10.49 17.88 -7.52
N GLY A 607 11.67 18.46 -7.40
CA GLY A 607 11.90 19.85 -7.00
C GLY A 607 11.87 20.12 -5.49
N LEU A 608 11.50 19.15 -4.64
CA LEU A 608 11.37 19.37 -3.20
C LEU A 608 12.73 19.60 -2.53
N LEU A 609 13.76 18.81 -2.85
CA LEU A 609 15.09 18.97 -2.27
C LEU A 609 15.69 20.36 -2.57
N PRO A 610 15.77 20.82 -3.83
CA PRO A 610 16.30 22.15 -4.08
C PRO A 610 15.47 23.26 -3.43
N LEU A 611 14.14 23.14 -3.36
CA LEU A 611 13.31 24.08 -2.62
C LEU A 611 13.63 24.10 -1.12
N ALA A 612 13.79 22.94 -0.48
CA ALA A 612 14.14 22.85 0.94
C ALA A 612 15.52 23.49 1.21
N LEU A 613 16.50 23.24 0.33
CA LEU A 613 17.83 23.85 0.43
C LEU A 613 17.79 25.37 0.24
N LEU A 614 16.99 25.88 -0.69
CA LEU A 614 16.79 27.32 -0.87
C LEU A 614 16.17 27.95 0.37
N CYS A 615 15.09 27.37 0.89
CA CYS A 615 14.42 27.86 2.10
C CYS A 615 15.36 27.86 3.30
N LEU A 616 16.13 26.80 3.51
CA LEU A 616 17.17 26.72 4.55
C LEU A 616 18.19 27.88 4.43
N ARG A 617 18.72 28.10 3.23
CA ARG A 617 19.68 29.18 3.01
C ARG A 617 19.09 30.56 3.31
N LEU A 618 17.85 30.79 2.86
CA LEU A 618 17.12 32.04 3.11
C LEU A 618 16.83 32.23 4.60
N HIS A 619 16.52 31.17 5.33
CA HIS A 619 16.32 31.18 6.78
C HIS A 619 17.60 31.59 7.52
N HIS A 620 18.75 31.09 7.12
CA HIS A 620 20.05 31.42 7.71
C HIS A 620 20.69 32.70 7.11
N GLY A 621 19.99 33.48 6.31
CA GLY A 621 20.50 34.72 5.72
C GLY A 621 21.59 34.50 4.68
N LEU A 622 21.73 33.31 4.12
CA LEU A 622 22.69 32.97 3.10
C LEU A 622 22.17 33.35 1.70
N PRO A 623 23.06 33.54 0.70
CA PRO A 623 22.66 33.79 -0.69
C PRO A 623 21.77 32.72 -1.26
N ALA A 624 20.86 33.08 -2.19
CA ALA A 624 19.92 32.17 -2.82
C ALA A 624 20.56 31.14 -3.78
N THR A 625 21.84 31.33 -4.14
CA THR A 625 22.59 30.44 -5.03
C THR A 625 22.85 29.09 -4.39
N VAL A 626 22.44 28.02 -5.07
CA VAL A 626 22.64 26.62 -4.64
C VAL A 626 23.76 26.03 -5.48
N ASP A 627 24.95 25.88 -4.91
CA ASP A 627 26.04 25.12 -5.56
C ASP A 627 25.74 23.63 -5.40
N SER A 628 25.34 22.98 -6.49
CA SER A 628 25.07 21.56 -6.56
C SER A 628 26.29 20.65 -6.39
N ASN A 629 27.51 21.20 -6.30
CA ASN A 629 28.74 20.43 -6.43
C ASN A 629 29.79 20.65 -5.33
N THR A 630 29.47 21.23 -4.19
CA THR A 630 30.39 21.30 -3.05
C THR A 630 30.32 20.04 -2.23
N ASP A 631 31.21 19.10 -2.47
CA ASP A 631 31.55 17.99 -1.58
C ASP A 631 32.06 18.57 -0.25
N PRO A 632 31.42 18.33 0.91
CA PRO A 632 31.80 18.95 2.20
C PRO A 632 33.16 18.48 2.74
N HIS A 633 33.87 17.61 2.04
CA HIS A 633 35.20 17.09 2.44
C HIS A 633 36.41 17.75 1.77
N VAL A 634 36.20 18.72 0.89
CA VAL A 634 37.31 19.51 0.33
C VAL A 634 37.38 20.82 1.09
N ALA A 635 38.34 20.93 2.03
CA ALA A 635 38.67 22.20 2.65
C ALA A 635 39.08 23.21 1.55
N PRO A 636 38.64 24.49 1.62
CA PRO A 636 38.99 25.46 0.63
C PRO A 636 40.51 25.66 0.66
N GLN A 637 41.19 25.18 -0.39
CA GLN A 637 42.55 25.63 -0.67
C GLN A 637 42.42 27.06 -1.17
N THR A 638 42.71 28.00 -0.30
CA THR A 638 42.86 29.41 -0.63
C THR A 638 44.12 29.57 -1.47
N ASP A 639 43.95 29.54 -2.78
CA ASP A 639 44.96 30.01 -3.72
C ASP A 639 44.76 31.53 -3.88
N PRO A 640 45.76 32.39 -3.58
CA PRO A 640 45.59 33.84 -3.55
C PRO A 640 45.49 34.54 -4.91
N GLN A 641 45.28 33.82 -6.01
CA GLN A 641 45.23 34.36 -7.36
C GLN A 641 43.93 34.10 -8.14
N THR A 642 42.82 33.87 -7.45
CA THR A 642 41.52 33.73 -8.15
C THR A 642 40.92 35.11 -8.39
N ASP A 643 40.70 35.42 -9.66
CA ASP A 643 40.10 36.63 -10.22
C ASP A 643 38.73 36.92 -9.59
N PRO A 644 38.43 38.20 -9.19
CA PRO A 644 37.17 38.55 -8.52
C PRO A 644 35.91 38.47 -9.40
N GLN A 645 35.98 37.93 -10.60
CA GLN A 645 34.84 37.86 -11.54
C GLN A 645 34.12 36.52 -11.61
N THR A 646 34.47 35.51 -10.82
CA THR A 646 33.69 34.28 -10.74
C THR A 646 32.68 34.40 -9.59
N ALA A 647 31.61 35.13 -9.84
CA ALA A 647 30.41 35.04 -8.98
C ALA A 647 29.85 33.60 -9.09
N PRO A 648 29.41 32.99 -7.97
CA PRO A 648 28.81 31.67 -8.01
C PRO A 648 27.53 31.74 -8.85
N HIS A 649 27.55 31.16 -10.03
CA HIS A 649 26.35 31.02 -10.87
C HIS A 649 25.50 29.87 -10.35
N THR A 650 24.21 30.11 -10.25
CA THR A 650 23.19 29.05 -10.03
C THR A 650 23.34 28.03 -11.16
N ASP A 651 23.45 26.73 -10.84
CA ASP A 651 23.47 25.69 -11.87
C ASP A 651 22.16 25.80 -12.69
N PRO A 652 22.25 26.17 -13.98
CA PRO A 652 21.07 26.35 -14.83
C PRO A 652 20.28 25.06 -15.04
N HIS A 653 20.82 23.90 -14.62
CA HIS A 653 20.20 22.58 -14.77
C HIS A 653 19.48 22.09 -13.54
N THR A 654 19.41 22.87 -12.45
CA THR A 654 18.65 22.46 -11.26
C THR A 654 17.15 22.33 -11.59
N ASP A 655 16.60 21.12 -11.45
CA ASP A 655 15.17 20.89 -11.66
C ASP A 655 14.37 21.35 -10.43
N TRP A 656 13.74 22.49 -10.53
CA TRP A 656 12.83 23.04 -9.52
C TRP A 656 11.43 22.42 -9.56
N GLY A 657 11.14 21.57 -10.54
CA GLY A 657 9.85 20.92 -10.70
C GLY A 657 8.69 21.94 -10.75
N PRO A 658 7.60 21.66 -10.05
CA PRO A 658 6.44 22.53 -10.05
C PRO A 658 6.63 23.85 -9.28
N TYR A 659 7.77 24.04 -8.58
CA TYR A 659 8.03 25.21 -7.75
C TYR A 659 8.72 26.34 -8.50
N GLU A 660 9.18 26.10 -9.71
CA GLU A 660 9.95 27.06 -10.53
C GLU A 660 9.30 28.46 -10.63
N PRO A 661 7.96 28.62 -10.82
CA PRO A 661 7.36 29.96 -10.94
C PRO A 661 7.58 30.87 -9.74
N TRP A 662 7.73 30.30 -8.54
CA TRP A 662 7.93 31.08 -7.31
C TRP A 662 9.40 31.21 -6.90
N VAL A 663 10.25 30.30 -7.36
CA VAL A 663 11.69 30.27 -7.08
C VAL A 663 12.47 31.14 -8.08
N ARG A 664 12.16 31.02 -9.36
CA ARG A 664 12.91 31.65 -10.44
C ARG A 664 13.11 33.17 -10.31
N PRO A 665 12.11 33.96 -9.86
CA PRO A 665 12.30 35.39 -9.64
C PRO A 665 13.44 35.71 -8.65
N LEU A 666 13.53 34.99 -7.54
CA LEU A 666 14.60 35.20 -6.55
C LEU A 666 15.99 34.84 -7.09
N LEU A 667 16.09 33.77 -7.86
CA LEU A 667 17.35 33.39 -8.49
C LEU A 667 17.82 34.42 -9.50
N LEU A 668 16.92 34.96 -10.33
CA LEU A 668 17.23 36.04 -11.28
C LEU A 668 17.71 37.33 -10.58
N LEU A 669 17.10 37.64 -9.41
CA LEU A 669 17.55 38.79 -8.61
C LEU A 669 18.93 38.57 -8.02
N ALA A 670 19.23 37.34 -7.57
CA ALA A 670 20.56 36.99 -7.09
C ALA A 670 21.62 37.08 -8.19
N ASP A 671 21.25 36.79 -9.44
CA ASP A 671 22.12 36.92 -10.64
C ASP A 671 22.12 38.34 -11.22
N GLY A 672 21.51 39.34 -10.57
CA GLY A 672 21.46 40.73 -11.04
C GLY A 672 20.54 40.97 -12.25
N GLN A 673 19.68 40.00 -12.62
CA GLN A 673 18.78 40.08 -13.77
C GLN A 673 17.42 40.67 -13.37
N GLU A 674 17.40 41.86 -12.80
CA GLU A 674 16.20 42.49 -12.21
C GLU A 674 15.04 42.62 -13.20
N ARG A 675 15.29 43.01 -14.46
CA ARG A 675 14.22 43.17 -15.47
C ARG A 675 13.50 41.84 -15.77
N ALA A 676 14.26 40.76 -15.84
CA ALA A 676 13.71 39.43 -16.06
C ALA A 676 12.88 38.97 -14.85
N ALA A 677 13.39 39.24 -13.65
CA ALA A 677 12.68 38.92 -12.39
C ALA A 677 11.33 39.66 -12.29
N VAL A 678 11.30 40.97 -12.58
CA VAL A 678 10.06 41.77 -12.59
C VAL A 678 9.05 41.19 -13.58
N SER A 679 9.50 40.83 -14.80
CA SER A 679 8.58 40.22 -15.78
C SER A 679 7.98 38.91 -15.32
N LEU A 680 8.77 38.03 -14.68
CA LEU A 680 8.27 36.76 -14.14
C LEU A 680 7.36 36.97 -12.93
N LEU A 681 7.67 37.89 -12.03
CA LEU A 681 6.81 38.21 -10.88
C LEU A 681 5.43 38.69 -11.34
N ALA A 682 5.36 39.51 -12.39
CA ALA A 682 4.08 39.99 -12.93
C ALA A 682 3.19 38.85 -13.47
N SER A 683 3.79 37.75 -13.91
CA SER A 683 3.09 36.56 -14.44
C SER A 683 3.03 35.39 -13.44
N ALA A 684 3.66 35.51 -12.27
CA ALA A 684 3.70 34.43 -11.28
C ALA A 684 2.31 34.09 -10.78
N PRO A 685 1.90 32.81 -10.81
CA PRO A 685 0.62 32.39 -10.27
C PRO A 685 0.58 32.58 -8.75
N SER A 686 -0.61 32.75 -8.18
CA SER A 686 -0.75 32.71 -6.72
C SER A 686 -0.31 31.32 -6.21
N PRO A 687 0.44 31.26 -5.09
CA PRO A 687 0.75 29.99 -4.46
C PRO A 687 -0.48 29.14 -4.22
N PRO A 688 -0.42 27.83 -4.51
CA PRO A 688 -1.55 26.94 -4.29
C PRO A 688 -1.88 26.85 -2.79
N GLY A 689 -3.13 26.56 -2.45
CA GLY A 689 -3.57 26.27 -1.07
C GLY A 689 -3.16 24.84 -0.69
N ASP A 690 -1.86 24.56 -0.65
CA ASP A 690 -1.29 23.28 -0.27
C ASP A 690 -0.30 23.42 0.92
N LEU A 691 0.32 22.33 1.28
CA LEU A 691 1.26 22.26 2.42
C LEU A 691 2.46 23.23 2.32
N LEU A 692 2.76 23.79 1.16
CA LEU A 692 3.85 24.73 0.93
C LEU A 692 3.37 26.19 0.73
N HIS A 693 2.08 26.45 0.89
CA HIS A 693 1.46 27.75 0.68
C HIS A 693 2.24 28.92 1.32
N GLU A 694 2.58 28.80 2.58
CA GLU A 694 3.26 29.84 3.35
C GLU A 694 4.71 30.04 2.85
N ALA A 695 5.45 28.94 2.58
CA ALA A 695 6.81 29.01 2.06
C ALA A 695 6.85 29.70 0.68
N LEU A 696 5.95 29.34 -0.21
CA LEU A 696 5.89 29.94 -1.55
C LEU A 696 5.48 31.43 -1.52
N TRP A 697 4.55 31.82 -0.63
CA TRP A 697 4.26 33.25 -0.40
C TRP A 697 5.44 34.02 0.16
N THR A 698 6.25 33.39 1.02
CA THR A 698 7.49 33.97 1.55
C THR A 698 8.52 34.24 0.43
N LEU A 699 8.67 33.29 -0.54
CA LEU A 699 9.56 33.50 -1.68
C LEU A 699 9.12 34.70 -2.53
N LEU A 700 7.81 34.78 -2.83
CA LEU A 700 7.25 35.93 -3.56
C LEU A 700 7.39 37.24 -2.77
N ALA A 701 7.16 37.20 -1.46
CA ALA A 701 7.32 38.38 -0.59
C ALA A 701 8.73 38.93 -0.65
N ARG A 702 9.75 38.07 -0.53
CA ARG A 702 11.16 38.46 -0.62
C ARG A 702 11.52 39.06 -1.98
N ALA A 703 11.07 38.44 -3.07
CA ALA A 703 11.28 38.97 -4.41
C ALA A 703 10.57 40.33 -4.60
N ALA A 704 9.31 40.45 -4.16
CA ALA A 704 8.55 41.70 -4.24
C ALA A 704 9.20 42.85 -3.48
N VAL A 705 9.77 42.59 -2.28
CA VAL A 705 10.49 43.58 -1.48
C VAL A 705 11.73 44.08 -2.23
N GLN A 706 12.50 43.20 -2.91
CA GLN A 706 13.70 43.57 -3.62
C GLN A 706 13.42 44.43 -4.85
N VAL A 707 12.33 44.15 -5.60
CA VAL A 707 11.98 44.92 -6.82
C VAL A 707 11.02 46.10 -6.54
N GLY A 708 10.50 46.24 -5.31
CA GLY A 708 9.57 47.30 -4.96
C GLY A 708 8.16 47.09 -5.45
N ASP A 709 7.69 45.84 -5.72
CA ASP A 709 6.33 45.52 -6.18
C ASP A 709 5.31 45.63 -5.03
N ARG A 710 4.76 46.82 -4.84
CA ARG A 710 3.79 47.11 -3.75
C ARG A 710 2.47 46.32 -3.84
N PRO A 711 1.84 46.12 -4.99
CA PRO A 711 0.67 45.25 -5.11
C PRO A 711 0.93 43.82 -4.61
N LEU A 712 2.04 43.23 -5.02
CA LEU A 712 2.43 41.88 -4.60
C LEU A 712 2.82 41.81 -3.12
N MET A 713 3.53 42.83 -2.59
CA MET A 713 3.84 42.95 -1.15
C MET A 713 2.54 42.93 -0.30
N ARG A 714 1.49 43.70 -0.68
CA ARG A 714 0.22 43.72 0.06
C ARG A 714 -0.48 42.37 0.00
N ARG A 715 -0.48 41.70 -1.16
CA ARG A 715 -1.06 40.36 -1.31
C ARG A 715 -0.33 39.35 -0.43
N ALA A 716 1.00 39.36 -0.42
CA ALA A 716 1.80 38.50 0.39
C ALA A 716 1.59 38.75 1.89
N GLN A 717 1.52 40.03 2.32
CA GLN A 717 1.23 40.42 3.70
C GLN A 717 -0.16 39.88 4.14
N GLN A 718 -1.17 40.07 3.30
CA GLN A 718 -2.52 39.58 3.60
C GLN A 718 -2.59 38.04 3.69
N ALA A 719 -1.86 37.34 2.83
CA ALA A 719 -1.82 35.89 2.81
C ALA A 719 -1.09 35.28 4.02
N LEU A 720 0.01 35.93 4.47
CA LEU A 720 0.84 35.44 5.57
C LEU A 720 0.38 35.91 6.96
N ALA A 721 -0.35 37.03 7.06
CA ALA A 721 -0.77 37.61 8.35
C ALA A 721 -1.46 36.62 9.31
N PRO A 722 -2.30 35.67 8.88
CA PRO A 722 -2.92 34.71 9.79
C PRO A 722 -1.91 33.77 10.47
N ALA A 723 -0.70 33.57 9.91
CA ALA A 723 0.35 32.72 10.41
C ALA A 723 1.44 33.45 11.19
N ASP A 724 1.22 34.66 11.69
CA ASP A 724 2.21 35.49 12.41
C ASP A 724 2.79 34.73 13.58
N GLY A 725 2.56 33.77 14.11
CA GLY A 725 3.21 32.98 15.17
C GLY A 725 3.80 31.66 14.67
N GLU A 726 3.82 31.44 13.36
CA GLU A 726 4.22 30.16 12.79
C GLU A 726 5.52 30.27 11.98
N LEU A 727 6.16 29.12 11.72
CA LEU A 727 7.27 28.99 10.80
C LEU A 727 6.75 28.74 9.38
N ALA A 728 7.10 29.59 8.43
CA ALA A 728 6.61 29.54 7.04
C ALA A 728 6.92 28.20 6.38
N GLY A 729 5.90 27.41 6.09
CA GLY A 729 5.99 26.10 5.45
C GLY A 729 6.27 24.92 6.39
N ALA A 730 6.58 25.15 7.68
CA ALA A 730 6.87 24.07 8.63
C ALA A 730 5.64 23.19 8.93
N ALA A 731 4.43 23.69 8.70
CA ALA A 731 3.17 22.93 8.74
C ALA A 731 3.14 21.74 7.74
N SER A 732 4.08 21.69 6.81
CA SER A 732 4.27 20.54 5.91
C SER A 732 5.00 19.38 6.58
N GLY A 733 5.77 19.61 7.63
CA GLY A 733 6.75 18.68 8.17
C GLY A 733 7.99 18.49 7.27
N LEU A 734 8.16 19.31 6.22
CA LEU A 734 9.17 19.11 5.17
C LEU A 734 10.27 20.18 5.21
N LEU A 735 9.90 21.46 5.28
CA LEU A 735 10.82 22.59 5.13
C LEU A 735 10.28 23.84 5.83
N THR A 736 11.14 24.83 6.06
CA THR A 736 10.72 26.16 6.48
C THR A 736 11.60 27.25 5.85
N ALA A 737 10.96 28.38 5.53
CA ALA A 737 11.62 29.61 5.10
C ALA A 737 11.88 30.59 6.26
N GLY A 738 11.69 30.14 7.52
CA GLY A 738 11.87 30.93 8.74
C GLY A 738 10.57 31.46 9.33
N PRO A 739 10.65 32.29 10.42
CA PRO A 739 9.48 32.86 11.07
C PRO A 739 8.66 33.74 10.13
N VAL A 740 7.35 33.58 10.13
CA VAL A 740 6.44 34.40 9.32
C VAL A 740 6.49 35.88 9.79
N SER A 741 6.65 36.13 11.09
CA SER A 741 6.83 37.45 11.67
C SER A 741 7.93 38.26 10.98
N ASP A 742 9.11 37.65 10.74
CA ASP A 742 10.26 38.33 10.11
C ASP A 742 9.92 38.82 8.68
N HIS A 743 9.12 38.03 7.97
CA HIS A 743 8.69 38.37 6.60
C HIS A 743 7.60 39.46 6.62
N LEU A 744 6.69 39.44 7.59
CA LEU A 744 5.66 40.47 7.79
C LEU A 744 6.31 41.81 8.17
N ASP A 745 7.31 41.81 9.04
CA ASP A 745 8.08 42.98 9.42
C ASP A 745 8.83 43.58 8.21
N ALA A 746 9.49 42.73 7.42
CA ALA A 746 10.18 43.16 6.21
C ALA A 746 9.20 43.79 5.19
N LEU A 747 8.03 43.17 4.98
CA LEU A 747 6.97 43.72 4.09
C LEU A 747 6.44 45.04 4.61
N THR A 748 6.17 45.16 5.92
CA THR A 748 5.67 46.38 6.56
C THR A 748 6.69 47.52 6.43
N ALA A 749 7.96 47.26 6.71
CA ALA A 749 9.04 48.23 6.56
C ALA A 749 9.22 48.69 5.09
N ALA A 750 9.12 47.77 4.13
CA ALA A 750 9.23 48.08 2.70
C ALA A 750 8.04 48.93 2.20
N LEU A 751 6.84 48.60 2.63
CA LEU A 751 5.63 49.36 2.30
C LEU A 751 5.63 50.79 2.89
N ALA A 752 6.23 50.97 4.08
CA ALA A 752 6.36 52.28 4.74
C ALA A 752 7.37 53.21 4.05
N ARG A 753 8.52 52.68 3.60
CA ARG A 753 9.59 53.44 2.95
C ARG A 753 9.19 54.18 1.67
N HIS A 754 8.14 53.78 1.02
CA HIS A 754 7.64 54.37 -0.23
C HIS A 754 6.40 55.27 -0.04
N THR A 755 6.01 55.59 1.21
CA THR A 755 4.94 56.53 1.52
C THR A 755 5.46 57.95 1.91
N SER A 756 6.77 58.06 2.10
CA SER A 756 7.51 59.31 2.27
C SER A 756 8.23 59.69 0.97
#